data_a3e3f655ad60f1dd3ba7ee11397efce6
#
_entry.id   a3e3f655ad60f1dd3ba7ee11397efce6
#
_cell.length_a   1.000
_cell.length_b   1.000
_cell.length_c   1.000
_cell.angle_alpha   90.00
_cell.angle_beta   90.00
_cell.angle_gamma   90.00
#
_symmetry.space_group_name_H-M   'P 1'
#
loop_
_entity.id
_entity.type
_entity.pdbx_description
1 polymer ?
#
loop_
_entity_poly.entity_id
_entity_poly.type
_entity_poly.pdbx_seq_one_letter_code
_entity_poly.pdbx_strand_id
1 'polypeptide(L)'
;MIEEKKKPQIEILSPAGSYESFLAAIHAGADAVYAGGPRFGARAFADNFTEETLKQAIDYAHFHGRKVYLTVNTLLKDREIETLHDYLEPLYLHGLDAVIVQDVGVLELIRHDFPDLEIHASTQMSSVNVKAAQFLQSQGVTRVVPAREISLEEIQEIYRATGMEIECFVHGALCYCYSGQCLLSSLIGGRSGNRGQCAQPCRLPYSVDQSSKKEYVLSPKDICTLDLIPELIEAGVYSFKIEGRMKRPEYVAAVTSIYRKYTDLYLKKGKGGYRVEQADREALMDLYNRGGFSQGYYKERNGRDMIAISRPNHAGVPAARVLSQKGRELTVETLTDIHKGDLLELNLQRENYSFGKEIPKGTKTVILVPKKEQYQKGQILNRIRNQKLMTEMKEQYLEGVTKEQISGYLRAAVGEPAMLTVWTEDISVTVYSEQTVQEAQNQPMEVSRIQKQLSKTGATEFVFEHLEIDLEGKVFLPMQQFNELRRQALEKLELEICGKFRRTSTEQPLLKQKSEEKETEGVLLSVLTETLEQLESVLDSGAAERIYIDSNIVQDLFEDARLQHLCEKAKRSSVKIFLAMPHIFRADAVRKFEQHYDRFLEIAQDGVLIRNCESFQFLKQHGFDRTLLLDHNLYVFNQYSRQFWKRNGVELFTAPMELNAEELNVLGLEESELVIYGRIPVMTSAQCVVKTTNGCTHHPVTTTLTDRRGKQFPVKNHCGFCYNIVYNSAPLSLFDEREEWMRMHPRSIRVQFSTETGSEVTRILNAALAVNTRNAASGMSGEEFTRGHFRRGIT
;
A
#
# COMPACT_ATOMS: atom_id res chain seq x y z
N MET A 1 -33.73 16.05 -23.61
CA MET A 1 -33.69 15.44 -22.29
C MET A 1 -32.24 15.56 -21.85
N ILE A 2 -31.97 16.38 -20.84
CA ILE A 2 -30.66 16.46 -20.20
C ILE A 2 -30.58 15.18 -19.36
N GLU A 3 -29.70 14.22 -19.72
CA GLU A 3 -29.37 13.10 -18.86
C GLU A 3 -28.94 13.68 -17.50
N GLU A 4 -29.74 13.45 -16.46
CA GLU A 4 -29.28 13.66 -15.10
C GLU A 4 -28.02 12.81 -14.92
N LYS A 5 -26.85 13.45 -14.93
CA LYS A 5 -25.59 12.79 -14.57
C LYS A 5 -25.79 12.20 -13.18
N LYS A 6 -25.87 10.86 -13.07
CA LYS A 6 -25.82 10.16 -11.77
C LYS A 6 -24.72 10.80 -10.94
N LYS A 7 -25.04 11.23 -9.73
CA LYS A 7 -24.03 11.76 -8.81
C LYS A 7 -22.93 10.74 -8.67
N PRO A 8 -21.63 11.14 -8.69
CA PRO A 8 -20.55 10.19 -8.52
C PRO A 8 -20.68 9.51 -7.16
N GLN A 9 -20.72 8.19 -7.18
CA GLN A 9 -20.67 7.40 -5.95
C GLN A 9 -19.21 7.34 -5.50
N ILE A 10 -18.90 7.82 -4.30
CA ILE A 10 -17.55 7.83 -3.73
C ILE A 10 -17.50 6.82 -2.59
N GLU A 11 -16.55 5.90 -2.68
CA GLU A 11 -16.30 4.87 -1.67
C GLU A 11 -15.34 5.39 -0.59
N ILE A 12 -15.70 5.25 0.67
CA ILE A 12 -14.77 5.40 1.82
C ILE A 12 -14.24 4.01 2.17
N LEU A 13 -12.97 3.78 1.87
CA LEU A 13 -12.29 2.51 2.14
C LEU A 13 -11.46 2.59 3.42
N SER A 14 -11.95 1.92 4.47
CA SER A 14 -11.36 1.97 5.80
C SER A 14 -10.47 0.77 6.11
N PRO A 15 -9.43 0.93 6.95
CA PRO A 15 -8.55 -0.16 7.36
C PRO A 15 -9.16 -0.96 8.51
N ALA A 16 -8.98 -2.28 8.51
CA ALA A 16 -9.20 -3.12 9.69
C ALA A 16 -7.98 -4.00 9.98
N GLY A 17 -7.40 -3.81 11.17
CA GLY A 17 -6.33 -4.66 11.69
C GLY A 17 -6.84 -5.70 12.71
N SER A 18 -8.08 -5.56 13.16
CA SER A 18 -8.82 -6.47 14.06
C SER A 18 -10.30 -6.41 13.74
N TYR A 19 -11.08 -7.40 14.24
CA TYR A 19 -12.53 -7.41 14.08
C TYR A 19 -13.21 -6.20 14.75
N GLU A 20 -12.70 -5.74 15.89
CA GLU A 20 -13.19 -4.52 16.55
C GLU A 20 -12.98 -3.26 15.68
N SER A 21 -11.82 -3.15 15.01
CA SER A 21 -11.56 -2.07 14.04
C SER A 21 -12.47 -2.17 12.82
N PHE A 22 -12.84 -3.37 12.40
CA PHE A 22 -13.78 -3.60 11.31
C PHE A 22 -15.18 -3.08 11.67
N LEU A 23 -15.71 -3.46 12.84
CA LEU A 23 -17.01 -2.95 13.32
C LEU A 23 -17.00 -1.42 13.43
N ALA A 24 -15.93 -0.86 14.02
CA ALA A 24 -15.75 0.58 14.12
C ALA A 24 -15.77 1.30 12.76
N ALA A 25 -15.17 0.69 11.72
CA ALA A 25 -15.19 1.22 10.36
C ALA A 25 -16.61 1.23 9.75
N ILE A 26 -17.33 0.11 9.85
CA ILE A 26 -18.70 -0.02 9.33
C ILE A 26 -19.64 0.98 10.02
N HIS A 27 -19.63 1.03 11.36
CA HIS A 27 -20.48 1.94 12.13
C HIS A 27 -20.15 3.43 11.87
N ALA A 28 -18.89 3.75 11.53
CA ALA A 28 -18.46 5.10 11.17
C ALA A 28 -18.79 5.49 9.71
N GLY A 29 -19.43 4.62 8.93
CA GLY A 29 -19.92 4.89 7.58
C GLY A 29 -18.91 4.56 6.47
N ALA A 30 -18.05 3.57 6.67
CA ALA A 30 -17.26 3.00 5.58
C ALA A 30 -18.16 2.28 4.56
N ASP A 31 -17.87 2.44 3.26
CA ASP A 31 -18.53 1.70 2.18
C ASP A 31 -17.83 0.36 1.93
N ALA A 32 -16.53 0.31 2.19
CA ALA A 32 -15.72 -0.89 2.12
C ALA A 32 -14.66 -0.91 3.20
N VAL A 33 -14.23 -2.11 3.59
CA VAL A 33 -13.16 -2.33 4.56
C VAL A 33 -12.09 -3.23 3.96
N TYR A 34 -10.80 -2.82 4.07
CA TYR A 34 -9.70 -3.70 3.69
C TYR A 34 -9.04 -4.32 4.92
N ALA A 35 -8.90 -5.63 4.89
CA ALA A 35 -8.39 -6.45 5.97
C ALA A 35 -7.25 -7.37 5.51
N GLY A 36 -6.52 -7.95 6.43
CA GLY A 36 -5.51 -8.97 6.15
C GLY A 36 -5.79 -10.25 6.92
N GLY A 37 -5.60 -11.37 6.25
CA GLY A 37 -5.60 -12.67 6.90
C GLY A 37 -4.25 -12.97 7.58
N PRO A 38 -4.06 -14.17 8.10
CA PRO A 38 -2.85 -14.57 8.84
C PRO A 38 -1.61 -14.66 7.94
N ARG A 39 -1.81 -14.73 6.60
CA ARG A 39 -0.73 -14.84 5.60
C ARG A 39 -0.93 -13.82 4.48
N PHE A 40 0.10 -13.57 3.67
CA PHE A 40 0.11 -12.85 2.40
C PHE A 40 -0.18 -11.33 2.47
N GLY A 41 -0.37 -10.76 3.65
CA GLY A 41 -0.67 -9.33 3.83
C GLY A 41 0.54 -8.49 4.24
N ALA A 42 0.63 -7.25 3.72
CA ALA A 42 1.74 -6.31 3.98
C ALA A 42 1.80 -5.72 5.39
N ARG A 43 1.08 -6.25 6.36
CA ARG A 43 1.09 -5.85 7.77
C ARG A 43 1.14 -7.08 8.68
N ALA A 44 2.27 -7.80 8.65
CA ALA A 44 2.48 -9.05 9.39
C ALA A 44 2.33 -8.90 10.92
N PHE A 45 2.47 -7.67 11.46
CA PHE A 45 2.37 -7.37 12.90
C PHE A 45 1.02 -6.78 13.33
N ALA A 46 0.01 -6.74 12.46
CA ALA A 46 -1.39 -6.50 12.87
C ALA A 46 -1.94 -7.79 13.51
N ASP A 47 -3.01 -7.68 14.30
CA ASP A 47 -3.67 -8.86 14.89
C ASP A 47 -4.20 -9.79 13.81
N ASN A 48 -4.58 -9.22 12.64
CA ASN A 48 -5.11 -9.90 11.47
C ASN A 48 -6.33 -10.79 11.77
N PHE A 49 -6.96 -11.30 10.73
CA PHE A 49 -8.18 -12.09 10.85
C PHE A 49 -7.86 -13.58 10.64
N THR A 50 -8.54 -14.47 11.35
CA THR A 50 -8.61 -15.89 10.98
C THR A 50 -9.59 -16.06 9.81
N GLU A 51 -9.65 -17.25 9.22
CA GLU A 51 -10.64 -17.58 8.18
C GLU A 51 -12.06 -17.38 8.69
N GLU A 52 -12.36 -17.86 9.88
CA GLU A 52 -13.70 -17.75 10.50
C GLU A 52 -14.08 -16.30 10.74
N THR A 53 -13.18 -15.48 11.27
CA THR A 53 -13.45 -14.05 11.49
C THR A 53 -13.52 -13.24 10.20
N LEU A 54 -12.84 -13.67 9.13
CA LEU A 54 -13.03 -13.09 7.79
C LEU A 54 -14.41 -13.41 7.24
N LYS A 55 -14.87 -14.66 7.35
CA LYS A 55 -16.22 -15.03 6.93
C LYS A 55 -17.30 -14.25 7.70
N GLN A 56 -17.14 -14.12 9.01
CA GLN A 56 -18.01 -13.29 9.82
C GLN A 56 -18.00 -11.81 9.39
N ALA A 57 -16.82 -11.27 9.07
CA ALA A 57 -16.70 -9.89 8.58
C ALA A 57 -17.35 -9.70 7.21
N ILE A 58 -17.25 -10.68 6.30
CA ILE A 58 -17.89 -10.67 4.99
C ILE A 58 -19.42 -10.66 5.18
N ASP A 59 -19.96 -11.55 6.00
CA ASP A 59 -21.40 -11.61 6.25
C ASP A 59 -21.92 -10.32 6.87
N TYR A 60 -21.23 -9.81 7.89
CA TYR A 60 -21.62 -8.56 8.53
C TYR A 60 -21.56 -7.36 7.58
N ALA A 61 -20.51 -7.28 6.73
CA ALA A 61 -20.42 -6.24 5.73
C ALA A 61 -21.55 -6.32 4.70
N HIS A 62 -21.81 -7.51 4.14
CA HIS A 62 -22.88 -7.73 3.15
C HIS A 62 -24.25 -7.45 3.72
N PHE A 63 -24.48 -7.84 4.99
CA PHE A 63 -25.70 -7.52 5.70
C PHE A 63 -26.00 -6.02 5.73
N HIS A 64 -24.95 -5.20 5.91
CA HIS A 64 -25.04 -3.72 5.89
C HIS A 64 -24.80 -3.10 4.50
N GLY A 65 -24.83 -3.88 3.41
CA GLY A 65 -24.59 -3.39 2.06
C GLY A 65 -23.16 -2.85 1.84
N ARG A 66 -22.17 -3.37 2.57
CA ARG A 66 -20.76 -2.98 2.52
C ARG A 66 -19.90 -4.08 1.93
N LYS A 67 -18.66 -3.76 1.56
CA LYS A 67 -17.70 -4.68 0.92
C LYS A 67 -16.50 -4.98 1.79
N VAL A 68 -15.88 -6.16 1.59
CA VAL A 68 -14.62 -6.55 2.23
C VAL A 68 -13.56 -6.87 1.17
N TYR A 69 -12.39 -6.21 1.28
CA TYR A 69 -11.26 -6.43 0.39
C TYR A 69 -10.11 -7.09 1.15
N LEU A 70 -9.66 -8.24 0.68
CA LEU A 70 -8.56 -8.97 1.32
C LEU A 70 -7.22 -8.54 0.75
N THR A 71 -6.26 -8.22 1.62
CA THR A 71 -4.89 -7.92 1.17
C THR A 71 -4.10 -9.20 0.93
N VAL A 72 -3.72 -9.45 -0.34
CA VAL A 72 -2.76 -10.45 -0.79
C VAL A 72 -1.62 -9.71 -1.48
N ASN A 73 -1.07 -8.72 -0.79
CA ASN A 73 -0.21 -7.68 -1.36
C ASN A 73 1.24 -7.77 -0.88
N THR A 74 1.75 -8.99 -0.78
CA THR A 74 3.17 -9.29 -0.57
C THR A 74 3.71 -10.09 -1.74
N LEU A 75 5.04 -10.07 -1.94
CA LEU A 75 5.71 -10.99 -2.85
C LEU A 75 5.71 -12.39 -2.24
N LEU A 76 5.35 -13.41 -3.03
CA LEU A 76 5.25 -14.79 -2.57
C LEU A 76 6.35 -15.64 -3.19
N LYS A 77 7.02 -16.44 -2.34
CA LYS A 77 7.95 -17.48 -2.78
C LYS A 77 7.19 -18.67 -3.38
N ASP A 78 7.84 -19.49 -4.20
CA ASP A 78 7.21 -20.62 -4.87
C ASP A 78 6.41 -21.52 -3.90
N ARG A 79 6.98 -21.86 -2.74
CA ARG A 79 6.30 -22.70 -1.72
C ARG A 79 5.06 -22.02 -1.11
N GLU A 80 5.00 -20.71 -1.11
CA GLU A 80 3.88 -19.96 -0.54
C GLU A 80 2.73 -19.81 -1.54
N ILE A 81 3.06 -19.46 -2.79
CA ILE A 81 2.03 -19.26 -3.81
C ILE A 81 1.29 -20.56 -4.15
N GLU A 82 1.95 -21.70 -4.03
CA GLU A 82 1.32 -23.02 -4.20
C GLU A 82 0.19 -23.30 -3.18
N THR A 83 0.18 -22.59 -2.05
CA THR A 83 -0.88 -22.69 -1.03
C THR A 83 -1.95 -21.62 -1.14
N LEU A 84 -1.86 -20.73 -2.13
CA LEU A 84 -2.73 -19.57 -2.24
C LEU A 84 -4.15 -19.93 -2.68
N HIS A 85 -4.29 -20.91 -3.58
CA HIS A 85 -5.60 -21.40 -4.03
C HIS A 85 -6.44 -21.87 -2.83
N ASP A 86 -5.93 -22.83 -2.07
CA ASP A 86 -6.60 -23.40 -0.90
C ASP A 86 -6.91 -22.36 0.19
N TYR A 87 -6.09 -21.30 0.27
CA TYR A 87 -6.32 -20.20 1.20
C TYR A 87 -7.45 -19.28 0.75
N LEU A 88 -7.59 -19.01 -0.54
CA LEU A 88 -8.60 -18.11 -1.09
C LEU A 88 -9.96 -18.77 -1.34
N GLU A 89 -9.97 -20.04 -1.73
CA GLU A 89 -11.19 -20.76 -2.12
C GLU A 89 -12.34 -20.64 -1.08
N PRO A 90 -12.12 -20.92 0.23
CA PRO A 90 -13.21 -20.84 1.20
C PRO A 90 -13.75 -19.42 1.39
N LEU A 91 -12.93 -18.37 1.18
CA LEU A 91 -13.34 -16.96 1.24
C LEU A 91 -14.05 -16.52 -0.04
N TYR A 92 -13.56 -16.96 -1.19
CA TYR A 92 -14.18 -16.71 -2.48
C TYR A 92 -15.59 -17.29 -2.55
N LEU A 93 -15.75 -18.56 -2.17
CA LEU A 93 -17.07 -19.22 -2.10
C LEU A 93 -17.98 -18.52 -1.08
N HIS A 94 -17.40 -17.99 -0.01
CA HIS A 94 -18.14 -17.25 1.02
C HIS A 94 -18.56 -15.83 0.59
N GLY A 95 -18.12 -15.36 -0.59
CA GLY A 95 -18.55 -14.08 -1.17
C GLY A 95 -17.56 -12.94 -1.03
N LEU A 96 -16.26 -13.20 -0.79
CA LEU A 96 -15.22 -12.16 -0.77
C LEU A 96 -15.33 -11.25 -2.01
N ASP A 97 -15.37 -9.93 -1.82
CA ASP A 97 -15.63 -8.98 -2.90
C ASP A 97 -14.41 -8.76 -3.81
N ALA A 98 -13.24 -8.51 -3.23
CA ALA A 98 -12.03 -8.25 -3.99
C ALA A 98 -10.75 -8.63 -3.23
N VAL A 99 -9.65 -8.72 -3.98
CA VAL A 99 -8.29 -8.86 -3.45
C VAL A 99 -7.39 -7.71 -3.90
N ILE A 100 -6.51 -7.27 -3.00
CA ILE A 100 -5.50 -6.23 -3.30
C ILE A 100 -4.17 -6.95 -3.53
N VAL A 101 -3.60 -6.85 -4.74
CA VAL A 101 -2.47 -7.66 -5.21
C VAL A 101 -1.25 -6.83 -5.58
N GLN A 102 -0.05 -7.32 -5.25
CA GLN A 102 1.24 -6.76 -5.69
C GLN A 102 1.97 -7.70 -6.66
N ASP A 103 2.03 -8.98 -6.36
CA ASP A 103 2.77 -10.00 -7.10
C ASP A 103 2.03 -10.38 -8.40
N VAL A 104 2.70 -10.25 -9.54
CA VAL A 104 2.07 -10.59 -10.84
C VAL A 104 1.82 -12.09 -10.99
N GLY A 105 2.54 -12.95 -10.27
CA GLY A 105 2.24 -14.39 -10.19
C GLY A 105 0.95 -14.67 -9.43
N VAL A 106 0.72 -13.91 -8.34
CA VAL A 106 -0.56 -13.93 -7.61
C VAL A 106 -1.70 -13.43 -8.50
N LEU A 107 -1.48 -12.37 -9.27
CA LEU A 107 -2.46 -11.87 -10.24
C LEU A 107 -2.81 -12.94 -11.28
N GLU A 108 -1.80 -13.64 -11.84
CA GLU A 108 -1.99 -14.69 -12.83
C GLU A 108 -2.83 -15.85 -12.28
N LEU A 109 -2.52 -16.31 -11.06
CA LEU A 109 -3.24 -17.37 -10.38
C LEU A 109 -4.70 -16.95 -10.11
N ILE A 110 -4.94 -15.79 -9.51
CA ILE A 110 -6.29 -15.36 -9.13
C ILE A 110 -7.17 -15.17 -10.35
N ARG A 111 -6.64 -14.57 -11.42
CA ARG A 111 -7.38 -14.37 -12.66
C ARG A 111 -7.84 -15.70 -13.29
N HIS A 112 -7.03 -16.76 -13.14
CA HIS A 112 -7.36 -18.09 -13.66
C HIS A 112 -8.31 -18.84 -12.72
N ASP A 113 -7.97 -18.93 -11.43
CA ASP A 113 -8.65 -19.81 -10.49
C ASP A 113 -9.98 -19.23 -9.96
N PHE A 114 -10.10 -17.89 -9.93
CA PHE A 114 -11.21 -17.15 -9.33
C PHE A 114 -11.70 -16.02 -10.27
N PRO A 115 -12.30 -16.37 -11.43
CA PRO A 115 -12.59 -15.39 -12.51
C PRO A 115 -13.56 -14.26 -12.11
N ASP A 116 -14.43 -14.50 -11.13
CA ASP A 116 -15.40 -13.51 -10.64
C ASP A 116 -14.88 -12.69 -9.43
N LEU A 117 -13.62 -12.89 -9.01
CA LEU A 117 -13.03 -12.13 -7.92
C LEU A 117 -12.39 -10.84 -8.46
N GLU A 118 -12.86 -9.70 -7.99
CA GLU A 118 -12.27 -8.41 -8.39
C GLU A 118 -10.80 -8.31 -7.93
N ILE A 119 -9.94 -7.80 -8.82
CA ILE A 119 -8.51 -7.61 -8.54
C ILE A 119 -8.20 -6.12 -8.51
N HIS A 120 -7.73 -5.64 -7.36
CA HIS A 120 -7.24 -4.29 -7.16
C HIS A 120 -5.71 -4.27 -7.17
N ALA A 121 -5.11 -3.53 -8.10
CA ALA A 121 -3.65 -3.40 -8.14
C ALA A 121 -3.17 -2.56 -6.96
N SER A 122 -2.33 -3.15 -6.10
CA SER A 122 -1.76 -2.48 -4.94
C SER A 122 -0.89 -1.29 -5.33
N THR A 123 -0.83 -0.25 -4.49
CA THR A 123 0.16 0.84 -4.61
C THR A 123 1.61 0.33 -4.63
N GLN A 124 1.87 -0.90 -4.15
CA GLN A 124 3.18 -1.54 -4.19
C GLN A 124 3.59 -2.00 -5.60
N MET A 125 2.67 -2.01 -6.58
CA MET A 125 2.99 -2.18 -8.00
C MET A 125 3.59 -0.90 -8.61
N SER A 126 3.62 0.21 -7.87
CA SER A 126 4.24 1.50 -8.23
C SER A 126 3.72 2.13 -9.53
N SER A 127 2.44 1.97 -9.85
CA SER A 127 1.82 2.54 -11.06
C SER A 127 1.81 4.06 -11.02
N VAL A 128 2.46 4.74 -11.98
CA VAL A 128 2.66 6.19 -11.95
C VAL A 128 2.03 6.95 -13.12
N ASN A 129 1.48 6.28 -14.13
CA ASN A 129 0.85 6.94 -15.28
C ASN A 129 -0.15 6.05 -16.03
N VAL A 130 -0.69 6.59 -17.13
CA VAL A 130 -1.66 5.93 -18.01
C VAL A 130 -1.17 4.59 -18.55
N LYS A 131 0.12 4.45 -18.89
CA LYS A 131 0.67 3.22 -19.50
C LYS A 131 0.58 2.04 -18.52
N ALA A 132 0.93 2.26 -17.24
CA ALA A 132 0.77 1.21 -16.22
C ALA A 132 -0.71 0.81 -16.04
N ALA A 133 -1.61 1.79 -15.93
CA ALA A 133 -3.03 1.52 -15.76
C ALA A 133 -3.61 0.72 -16.95
N GLN A 134 -3.25 1.09 -18.19
CA GLN A 134 -3.65 0.36 -19.40
C GLN A 134 -3.11 -1.08 -19.41
N PHE A 135 -1.85 -1.27 -19.02
CA PHE A 135 -1.27 -2.62 -18.90
C PHE A 135 -2.06 -3.45 -17.88
N LEU A 136 -2.24 -2.94 -16.67
CA LEU A 136 -2.97 -3.64 -15.61
C LEU A 136 -4.43 -3.94 -16.00
N GLN A 137 -5.11 -2.99 -16.64
CA GLN A 137 -6.45 -3.20 -17.18
C GLN A 137 -6.48 -4.36 -18.18
N SER A 138 -5.49 -4.45 -19.08
CA SER A 138 -5.36 -5.55 -20.05
C SER A 138 -5.09 -6.91 -19.37
N GLN A 139 -4.65 -6.91 -18.12
CA GLN A 139 -4.44 -8.11 -17.30
C GLN A 139 -5.66 -8.49 -16.44
N GLY A 140 -6.80 -7.78 -16.58
CA GLY A 140 -8.03 -8.06 -15.83
C GLY A 140 -8.13 -7.36 -14.47
N VAL A 141 -7.26 -6.39 -14.20
CA VAL A 141 -7.37 -5.55 -13.00
C VAL A 141 -8.53 -4.58 -13.17
N THR A 142 -9.42 -4.51 -12.17
CA THR A 142 -10.62 -3.65 -12.18
C THR A 142 -10.39 -2.29 -11.55
N ARG A 143 -9.48 -2.21 -10.55
CA ARG A 143 -9.16 -0.99 -9.81
C ARG A 143 -7.64 -0.81 -9.69
N VAL A 144 -7.17 0.40 -9.90
CA VAL A 144 -5.76 0.76 -9.69
C VAL A 144 -5.61 1.64 -8.45
N VAL A 145 -4.66 1.26 -7.56
CA VAL A 145 -4.16 2.12 -6.49
C VAL A 145 -2.83 2.70 -6.94
N PRO A 146 -2.81 3.89 -7.55
CA PRO A 146 -1.58 4.44 -8.09
C PRO A 146 -0.55 4.72 -6.98
N ALA A 147 0.70 4.93 -7.38
CA ALA A 147 1.74 5.39 -6.48
C ALA A 147 1.29 6.68 -5.77
N ARG A 148 1.59 6.80 -4.47
CA ARG A 148 1.22 7.98 -3.66
C ARG A 148 1.91 9.27 -4.11
N GLU A 149 2.91 9.14 -4.96
CA GLU A 149 3.82 10.18 -5.42
C GLU A 149 3.34 10.89 -6.71
N ILE A 150 2.16 10.54 -7.25
CA ILE A 150 1.61 11.20 -8.43
C ILE A 150 0.70 12.38 -8.08
N SER A 151 0.55 13.31 -9.02
CA SER A 151 -0.26 14.52 -8.88
C SER A 151 -1.74 14.29 -9.23
N LEU A 152 -2.58 15.28 -8.89
CA LEU A 152 -4.01 15.26 -9.29
C LEU A 152 -4.17 15.22 -10.81
N GLU A 153 -3.31 15.92 -11.57
CA GLU A 153 -3.34 15.94 -13.02
C GLU A 153 -3.05 14.54 -13.60
N GLU A 154 -2.02 13.85 -13.07
CA GLU A 154 -1.67 12.49 -13.50
C GLU A 154 -2.80 11.50 -13.17
N ILE A 155 -3.46 11.63 -12.01
CA ILE A 155 -4.65 10.84 -11.65
C ILE A 155 -5.77 11.08 -12.67
N GLN A 156 -6.05 12.33 -13.00
CA GLN A 156 -7.08 12.69 -13.96
C GLN A 156 -6.77 12.17 -15.37
N GLU A 157 -5.50 12.17 -15.80
CA GLU A 157 -5.05 11.57 -17.04
C GLU A 157 -5.33 10.06 -17.08
N ILE A 158 -5.02 9.33 -15.97
CA ILE A 158 -5.30 7.89 -15.84
C ILE A 158 -6.81 7.64 -15.98
N TYR A 159 -7.63 8.37 -15.22
CA TYR A 159 -9.08 8.20 -15.26
C TYR A 159 -9.66 8.43 -16.66
N ARG A 160 -9.28 9.54 -17.32
CA ARG A 160 -9.77 9.88 -18.66
C ARG A 160 -9.37 8.86 -19.73
N ALA A 161 -8.17 8.29 -19.60
CA ALA A 161 -7.62 7.37 -20.59
C ALA A 161 -8.11 5.93 -20.43
N THR A 162 -8.52 5.52 -19.24
CA THR A 162 -8.84 4.12 -18.94
C THR A 162 -10.28 3.88 -18.47
N GLY A 163 -10.90 4.88 -17.85
CA GLY A 163 -12.20 4.71 -17.19
C GLY A 163 -12.19 3.76 -16.00
N MET A 164 -10.99 3.29 -15.55
CA MET A 164 -10.85 2.39 -14.40
C MET A 164 -11.25 3.08 -13.10
N GLU A 165 -11.66 2.30 -12.12
CA GLU A 165 -11.77 2.78 -10.74
C GLU A 165 -10.38 3.15 -10.20
N ILE A 166 -10.26 4.37 -9.67
CA ILE A 166 -9.03 4.86 -9.06
C ILE A 166 -9.22 4.97 -7.54
N GLU A 167 -8.33 4.32 -6.80
CA GLU A 167 -8.30 4.35 -5.34
C GLU A 167 -7.07 5.15 -4.86
N CYS A 168 -7.30 6.20 -4.06
CA CYS A 168 -6.23 7.07 -3.58
C CYS A 168 -6.17 7.13 -2.06
N PHE A 169 -4.94 7.16 -1.50
CA PHE A 169 -4.75 7.39 -0.07
C PHE A 169 -5.08 8.82 0.29
N VAL A 170 -6.00 9.01 1.23
CA VAL A 170 -6.47 10.34 1.67
C VAL A 170 -6.01 10.71 3.07
N HIS A 171 -5.69 9.72 3.92
CA HIS A 171 -5.26 9.98 5.31
C HIS A 171 -4.25 8.94 5.81
N GLY A 172 -3.34 9.38 6.68
CA GLY A 172 -2.44 8.53 7.44
C GLY A 172 -0.99 8.53 6.94
N ALA A 173 -0.24 7.47 7.22
CA ALA A 173 1.20 7.41 6.99
C ALA A 173 1.60 7.38 5.51
N LEU A 174 2.59 8.21 5.14
CA LEU A 174 3.28 8.12 3.85
C LEU A 174 4.56 7.28 3.95
N CYS A 175 4.90 6.59 2.86
CA CYS A 175 6.22 6.00 2.65
C CYS A 175 7.17 7.07 2.11
N TYR A 176 8.49 6.95 2.40
CA TYR A 176 9.50 7.81 1.81
C TYR A 176 9.88 7.35 0.39
N CYS A 177 9.88 6.03 0.19
CA CYS A 177 10.16 5.36 -1.07
C CYS A 177 8.88 5.19 -1.88
N TYR A 178 8.93 5.15 -3.20
CA TYR A 178 7.87 4.56 -4.00
C TYR A 178 7.53 3.19 -3.42
N SER A 179 6.25 2.97 -3.09
CA SER A 179 5.82 1.73 -2.45
C SER A 179 6.13 0.54 -3.35
N GLY A 180 6.75 -0.50 -2.80
CA GLY A 180 7.25 -1.65 -3.59
C GLY A 180 8.72 -1.55 -4.01
N GLN A 181 9.32 -0.36 -4.03
CA GLN A 181 10.70 -0.12 -4.51
C GLN A 181 11.72 0.06 -3.35
N CYS A 182 11.47 -0.56 -2.17
CA CYS A 182 12.33 -0.40 -1.00
C CYS A 182 12.90 -1.73 -0.49
N LEU A 183 14.23 -1.88 -0.54
CA LEU A 183 15.00 -3.00 0.00
C LEU A 183 15.80 -2.63 1.25
N LEU A 184 15.72 -1.37 1.74
CA LEU A 184 16.55 -0.90 2.85
C LEU A 184 16.34 -1.70 4.14
N SER A 185 15.09 -2.03 4.47
CA SER A 185 14.77 -2.80 5.67
C SER A 185 15.25 -4.25 5.60
N SER A 186 15.18 -4.87 4.44
CA SER A 186 15.63 -6.26 4.25
C SER A 186 17.16 -6.36 4.28
N LEU A 187 17.88 -5.47 3.59
CA LEU A 187 19.34 -5.50 3.53
C LEU A 187 20.01 -5.17 4.87
N ILE A 188 19.41 -4.27 5.68
CA ILE A 188 19.94 -3.95 7.02
C ILE A 188 19.64 -5.05 8.04
N GLY A 189 18.44 -5.66 7.99
CA GLY A 189 17.94 -6.50 9.07
C GLY A 189 17.18 -7.77 8.67
N GLY A 190 17.18 -8.17 7.38
CA GLY A 190 16.48 -9.37 6.89
C GLY A 190 14.96 -9.24 6.81
N ARG A 191 14.38 -8.08 7.20
CA ARG A 191 12.94 -7.84 7.28
C ARG A 191 12.44 -7.14 6.02
N SER A 192 11.86 -7.88 5.07
CA SER A 192 11.41 -7.30 3.80
C SER A 192 10.16 -6.44 3.96
N GLY A 193 10.23 -5.21 3.41
CA GLY A 193 9.06 -4.32 3.30
C GLY A 193 8.03 -4.84 2.30
N ASN A 194 8.48 -5.52 1.25
CA ASN A 194 7.64 -6.13 0.21
C ASN A 194 6.97 -7.43 0.68
N ARG A 195 7.34 -7.90 1.88
CA ARG A 195 6.74 -9.07 2.54
C ARG A 195 6.09 -8.72 3.89
N GLY A 196 5.73 -7.44 4.07
CA GLY A 196 4.98 -6.96 5.24
C GLY A 196 5.80 -6.77 6.51
N GLN A 197 7.13 -6.95 6.48
CA GLN A 197 8.01 -7.00 7.65
C GLN A 197 8.81 -5.71 7.90
N CYS A 198 8.50 -4.60 7.21
CA CYS A 198 9.28 -3.37 7.23
C CYS A 198 9.58 -2.86 8.66
N ALA A 199 10.87 -2.72 9.00
CA ALA A 199 11.34 -2.16 10.27
C ALA A 199 11.35 -0.61 10.31
N GLN A 200 10.91 0.05 9.24
CA GLN A 200 10.86 1.51 9.10
C GLN A 200 12.23 2.21 9.30
N PRO A 201 13.33 1.78 8.66
CA PRO A 201 14.63 2.42 8.82
C PRO A 201 14.61 3.90 8.37
N CYS A 202 13.74 4.29 7.44
CA CYS A 202 13.52 5.69 7.05
C CYS A 202 13.03 6.60 8.21
N ARG A 203 12.53 6.03 9.31
CA ARG A 203 12.12 6.76 10.52
C ARG A 203 13.24 6.91 11.55
N LEU A 204 14.47 6.52 11.21
CA LEU A 204 15.66 6.74 12.03
C LEU A 204 16.34 8.06 11.65
N PRO A 205 17.16 8.65 12.56
CA PRO A 205 17.90 9.87 12.27
C PRO A 205 19.15 9.56 11.44
N TYR A 206 19.41 10.42 10.44
CA TYR A 206 20.59 10.40 9.58
C TYR A 206 21.28 11.76 9.61
N SER A 207 22.60 11.78 9.44
CA SER A 207 23.33 12.97 9.04
C SER A 207 23.54 12.96 7.50
N VAL A 208 23.58 14.15 6.91
CA VAL A 208 23.76 14.34 5.47
C VAL A 208 25.16 14.91 5.22
N ASP A 209 25.92 14.28 4.33
CA ASP A 209 27.30 14.61 4.02
C ASP A 209 28.19 14.68 5.27
N GLN A 210 28.92 15.76 5.47
CA GLN A 210 29.81 15.95 6.63
C GLN A 210 29.11 16.62 7.84
N SER A 211 27.80 16.80 7.79
CA SER A 211 27.06 17.41 8.90
C SER A 211 27.08 16.51 10.15
N SER A 212 27.39 17.10 11.29
CA SER A 212 27.28 16.40 12.59
C SER A 212 25.84 16.30 13.07
N LYS A 213 24.90 17.07 12.48
CA LYS A 213 23.48 17.09 12.86
C LYS A 213 22.77 15.89 12.33
N LYS A 214 22.15 15.12 13.24
CA LYS A 214 21.29 13.98 12.91
C LYS A 214 19.83 14.41 12.91
N GLU A 215 19.16 14.25 11.78
CA GLU A 215 17.76 14.64 11.59
C GLU A 215 16.98 13.49 10.93
N TYR A 216 15.64 13.54 11.04
CA TYR A 216 14.76 12.52 10.42
C TYR A 216 14.46 12.85 8.96
N VAL A 217 15.50 13.06 8.16
CA VAL A 217 15.42 13.55 6.77
C VAL A 217 14.67 12.63 5.81
N LEU A 218 14.48 11.36 6.18
CA LEU A 218 13.74 10.36 5.43
C LEU A 218 12.35 10.07 6.03
N SER A 219 11.85 10.90 6.98
CA SER A 219 10.59 10.64 7.68
C SER A 219 9.46 11.55 7.17
N PRO A 220 8.57 11.11 6.24
CA PRO A 220 7.45 11.92 5.80
C PRO A 220 6.45 12.19 6.94
N LYS A 221 5.80 13.36 6.88
CA LYS A 221 4.58 13.66 7.65
C LYS A 221 3.43 12.74 7.21
N ASP A 222 2.41 12.62 8.04
CA ASP A 222 1.18 11.94 7.63
C ASP A 222 0.41 12.81 6.62
N ILE A 223 -0.29 12.14 5.69
CA ILE A 223 -1.18 12.82 4.73
C ILE A 223 -2.53 13.11 5.38
N CYS A 224 -3.10 14.26 5.05
CA CYS A 224 -4.49 14.62 5.32
C CYS A 224 -5.00 15.47 4.16
N THR A 225 -6.01 14.98 3.45
CA THR A 225 -6.54 15.58 2.22
C THR A 225 -7.94 16.14 2.39
N LEU A 226 -8.39 16.45 3.61
CA LEU A 226 -9.74 17.01 3.83
C LEU A 226 -10.03 18.21 2.93
N ASP A 227 -9.04 19.09 2.74
CA ASP A 227 -9.19 20.24 1.85
C ASP A 227 -9.22 19.92 0.37
N LEU A 228 -8.78 18.73 -0.02
CA LEU A 228 -8.66 18.27 -1.41
C LEU A 228 -9.78 17.32 -1.84
N ILE A 229 -10.75 17.02 -0.97
CA ILE A 229 -11.86 16.11 -1.31
C ILE A 229 -12.56 16.56 -2.61
N PRO A 230 -12.92 17.86 -2.81
CA PRO A 230 -13.50 18.30 -4.07
C PRO A 230 -12.63 17.99 -5.29
N GLU A 231 -11.34 18.33 -5.22
CA GLU A 231 -10.41 18.15 -6.33
C GLU A 231 -10.14 16.68 -6.63
N LEU A 232 -10.07 15.82 -5.61
CA LEU A 232 -9.91 14.37 -5.79
C LEU A 232 -11.13 13.79 -6.51
N ILE A 233 -12.35 14.17 -6.14
CA ILE A 233 -13.58 13.75 -6.81
C ILE A 233 -13.62 14.25 -8.25
N GLU A 234 -13.28 15.53 -8.48
CA GLU A 234 -13.22 16.13 -9.81
C GLU A 234 -12.13 15.50 -10.70
N ALA A 235 -11.04 14.98 -10.09
CA ALA A 235 -9.99 14.23 -10.80
C ALA A 235 -10.41 12.78 -11.18
N GLY A 236 -11.56 12.29 -10.71
CA GLY A 236 -12.08 10.96 -11.01
C GLY A 236 -11.66 9.88 -10.01
N VAL A 237 -11.24 10.25 -8.80
CA VAL A 237 -11.00 9.29 -7.71
C VAL A 237 -12.34 8.69 -7.27
N TYR A 238 -12.44 7.38 -7.35
CA TYR A 238 -13.60 6.62 -6.92
C TYR A 238 -13.56 6.22 -5.43
N SER A 239 -12.38 5.78 -4.95
CA SER A 239 -12.23 5.24 -3.60
C SER A 239 -11.21 6.03 -2.76
N PHE A 240 -11.64 6.49 -1.59
CA PHE A 240 -10.85 7.22 -0.60
C PHE A 240 -10.29 6.27 0.45
N LYS A 241 -9.04 5.87 0.28
CA LYS A 241 -8.36 4.91 1.16
C LYS A 241 -7.72 5.57 2.37
N ILE A 242 -8.08 5.09 3.56
CA ILE A 242 -7.50 5.50 4.83
C ILE A 242 -6.38 4.51 5.21
N GLU A 243 -5.16 4.98 5.46
CA GLU A 243 -4.08 4.15 6.00
C GLU A 243 -4.21 4.03 7.52
N GLY A 244 -4.19 2.79 8.06
CA GLY A 244 -4.36 2.64 9.49
C GLY A 244 -4.51 1.23 10.05
N ARG A 245 -4.17 0.16 9.32
CA ARG A 245 -4.31 -1.25 9.81
C ARG A 245 -3.61 -1.56 11.13
N MET A 246 -2.59 -0.76 11.51
CA MET A 246 -1.88 -0.86 12.80
C MET A 246 -2.41 0.14 13.83
N LYS A 247 -3.56 0.76 13.59
CA LYS A 247 -4.16 1.77 14.46
C LYS A 247 -5.28 1.17 15.30
N ARG A 248 -5.62 1.86 16.39
CA ARG A 248 -6.72 1.48 17.29
C ARG A 248 -8.08 1.70 16.65
N PRO A 249 -9.13 0.98 17.11
CA PRO A 249 -10.50 1.14 16.58
C PRO A 249 -11.02 2.58 16.63
N GLU A 250 -10.70 3.34 17.68
CA GLU A 250 -11.15 4.73 17.82
C GLU A 250 -10.53 5.66 16.76
N TYR A 251 -9.27 5.39 16.34
CA TYR A 251 -8.67 6.10 15.21
C TYR A 251 -9.41 5.77 13.91
N VAL A 252 -9.73 4.51 13.68
CA VAL A 252 -10.46 4.06 12.48
C VAL A 252 -11.83 4.73 12.43
N ALA A 253 -12.59 4.69 13.52
CA ALA A 253 -13.91 5.33 13.63
C ALA A 253 -13.85 6.83 13.33
N ALA A 254 -12.99 7.56 14.03
CA ALA A 254 -12.91 9.01 13.90
C ALA A 254 -12.47 9.46 12.50
N VAL A 255 -11.45 8.82 11.92
CA VAL A 255 -10.99 9.19 10.56
C VAL A 255 -12.07 8.88 9.53
N THR A 256 -12.69 7.69 9.60
CA THR A 256 -13.76 7.26 8.69
C THR A 256 -14.95 8.21 8.75
N SER A 257 -15.48 8.50 9.94
CA SER A 257 -16.64 9.37 10.10
C SER A 257 -16.41 10.81 9.62
N ILE A 258 -15.19 11.35 9.84
CA ILE A 258 -14.84 12.68 9.36
C ILE A 258 -14.75 12.70 7.82
N TYR A 259 -14.08 11.72 7.19
CA TYR A 259 -14.03 11.65 5.72
C TYR A 259 -15.42 11.42 5.12
N ARG A 260 -16.28 10.58 5.73
CA ARG A 260 -17.68 10.43 5.32
C ARG A 260 -18.43 11.76 5.39
N LYS A 261 -18.36 12.46 6.53
CA LYS A 261 -18.98 13.80 6.72
C LYS A 261 -18.65 14.76 5.59
N TYR A 262 -17.36 14.87 5.23
CA TYR A 262 -16.91 15.84 4.23
C TYR A 262 -17.16 15.38 2.80
N THR A 263 -17.12 14.10 2.52
CA THR A 263 -17.51 13.55 1.22
C THR A 263 -19.00 13.81 0.96
N ASP A 264 -19.86 13.52 1.93
CA ASP A 264 -21.30 13.77 1.82
C ASP A 264 -21.63 15.27 1.73
N LEU A 265 -20.88 16.10 2.47
CA LEU A 265 -21.02 17.55 2.41
C LEU A 265 -20.78 18.07 0.98
N TYR A 266 -19.69 17.59 0.33
CA TYR A 266 -19.36 17.97 -1.04
C TYR A 266 -20.41 17.44 -2.03
N LEU A 267 -20.78 16.17 -1.94
CA LEU A 267 -21.78 15.57 -2.82
C LEU A 267 -23.17 16.25 -2.70
N LYS A 268 -23.50 16.76 -1.51
CA LYS A 268 -24.77 17.46 -1.26
C LYS A 268 -24.73 18.93 -1.68
N LYS A 269 -23.66 19.68 -1.34
CA LYS A 269 -23.60 21.13 -1.48
C LYS A 269 -22.68 21.64 -2.59
N GLY A 270 -21.87 20.76 -3.19
CA GLY A 270 -20.86 21.13 -4.17
C GLY A 270 -19.74 21.99 -3.60
N LYS A 271 -18.86 22.48 -4.48
CA LYS A 271 -17.64 23.25 -4.11
C LYS A 271 -17.94 24.56 -3.37
N GLY A 272 -19.02 25.27 -3.74
CA GLY A 272 -19.40 26.53 -3.10
C GLY A 272 -19.87 26.39 -1.65
N GLY A 273 -20.33 25.23 -1.24
CA GLY A 273 -20.78 24.93 0.12
C GLY A 273 -19.78 24.11 0.93
N TYR A 274 -18.62 23.76 0.36
CA TYR A 274 -17.61 22.95 1.02
C TYR A 274 -16.69 23.75 1.92
N ARG A 275 -16.68 23.43 3.21
CA ARG A 275 -15.79 24.06 4.18
C ARG A 275 -15.45 23.08 5.30
N VAL A 276 -14.16 22.87 5.55
CA VAL A 276 -13.67 22.00 6.64
C VAL A 276 -13.63 22.80 7.95
N GLU A 277 -14.23 22.26 8.99
CA GLU A 277 -14.26 22.81 10.32
C GLU A 277 -12.90 22.63 11.02
N GLN A 278 -12.48 23.63 11.78
CA GLN A 278 -11.21 23.60 12.50
C GLN A 278 -11.19 22.50 13.58
N ALA A 279 -12.33 22.24 14.23
CA ALA A 279 -12.46 21.20 15.26
C ALA A 279 -12.15 19.80 14.70
N ASP A 280 -12.61 19.47 13.48
CA ASP A 280 -12.35 18.17 12.87
C ASP A 280 -10.86 18.02 12.50
N ARG A 281 -10.20 19.11 12.05
CA ARG A 281 -8.75 19.09 11.82
C ARG A 281 -7.97 18.84 13.11
N GLU A 282 -8.36 19.49 14.20
CA GLU A 282 -7.75 19.32 15.51
C GLU A 282 -7.98 17.92 16.05
N ALA A 283 -9.17 17.36 15.87
CA ALA A 283 -9.46 15.97 16.24
C ALA A 283 -8.55 14.97 15.50
N LEU A 284 -8.37 15.13 14.19
CA LEU A 284 -7.44 14.27 13.43
C LEU A 284 -5.99 14.43 13.89
N MET A 285 -5.55 15.65 14.25
CA MET A 285 -4.20 15.87 14.80
C MET A 285 -4.03 15.25 16.19
N ASP A 286 -5.03 15.31 17.04
CA ASP A 286 -5.04 14.68 18.37
C ASP A 286 -4.92 13.14 18.27
N LEU A 287 -5.58 12.54 17.27
CA LEU A 287 -5.52 11.10 17.07
C LEU A 287 -4.11 10.62 16.70
N TYR A 288 -3.51 11.23 15.68
CA TYR A 288 -2.13 10.92 15.28
C TYR A 288 -1.60 11.87 14.22
N ASN A 289 -0.40 12.43 14.44
CA ASN A 289 0.35 13.17 13.43
C ASN A 289 1.86 13.06 13.67
N ARG A 290 2.69 13.11 12.62
CA ARG A 290 4.15 13.15 12.67
C ARG A 290 4.64 14.59 12.38
N GLY A 291 4.51 15.48 13.38
CA GLY A 291 4.92 16.87 13.20
C GLY A 291 4.01 17.68 12.28
N GLY A 292 2.71 17.39 12.29
CA GLY A 292 1.68 17.98 11.45
C GLY A 292 1.30 17.08 10.28
N PHE A 293 0.46 17.62 9.40
CA PHE A 293 0.01 16.98 8.17
C PHE A 293 0.65 17.60 6.92
N SER A 294 0.63 16.87 5.83
CA SER A 294 0.86 17.35 4.47
C SER A 294 -0.30 16.93 3.56
N GLN A 295 -0.45 17.60 2.43
CA GLN A 295 -1.41 17.17 1.38
C GLN A 295 -0.83 16.06 0.47
N GLY A 296 0.31 15.47 0.85
CA GLY A 296 1.01 14.51 0.02
C GLY A 296 1.54 15.14 -1.27
N TYR A 297 1.58 14.33 -2.32
CA TYR A 297 2.12 14.74 -3.63
C TYR A 297 1.06 15.28 -4.59
N TYR A 298 -0.19 15.39 -4.17
CA TYR A 298 -1.29 15.78 -5.05
C TYR A 298 -1.13 17.16 -5.71
N LYS A 299 -0.47 18.11 -5.01
CA LYS A 299 -0.18 19.46 -5.52
C LYS A 299 1.30 19.81 -5.57
N GLU A 300 2.14 19.01 -4.91
CA GLU A 300 3.58 19.27 -4.80
C GLU A 300 4.38 18.02 -5.15
N ARG A 301 5.43 18.16 -5.95
CA ARG A 301 6.24 17.02 -6.39
C ARG A 301 7.15 16.46 -5.29
N ASN A 302 7.67 17.30 -4.40
CA ASN A 302 8.46 16.97 -3.21
C ASN A 302 8.83 18.24 -2.44
N GLY A 303 9.32 18.12 -1.21
CA GLY A 303 9.79 19.29 -0.47
C GLY A 303 9.99 19.03 1.02
N ARG A 304 10.71 19.97 1.66
CA ARG A 304 11.00 19.94 3.11
C ARG A 304 9.74 19.92 3.96
N ASP A 305 8.68 20.62 3.52
CA ASP A 305 7.42 20.73 4.27
C ASP A 305 6.65 19.40 4.38
N MET A 306 6.95 18.44 3.50
CA MET A 306 6.43 17.09 3.58
C MET A 306 7.18 16.19 4.57
N ILE A 307 8.31 16.64 5.15
CA ILE A 307 9.21 15.83 6.00
C ILE A 307 9.09 16.25 7.46
N ALA A 308 8.97 15.26 8.35
CA ALA A 308 8.92 15.43 9.81
C ALA A 308 10.34 15.39 10.39
N ILE A 309 11.14 16.43 10.14
CA ILE A 309 12.60 16.46 10.41
C ILE A 309 12.93 16.30 11.90
N SER A 310 12.08 16.80 12.79
CA SER A 310 12.37 16.89 14.23
C SER A 310 12.02 15.60 14.99
N ARG A 311 11.05 14.80 14.48
CA ARG A 311 10.58 13.59 15.16
C ARG A 311 9.88 12.60 14.23
N PRO A 312 10.00 11.27 14.47
CA PRO A 312 9.43 10.25 13.56
C PRO A 312 8.07 9.71 14.01
N ASN A 313 7.62 10.05 15.21
CA ASN A 313 6.43 9.52 15.87
C ASN A 313 5.40 10.61 16.14
N HIS A 314 4.31 10.26 16.82
CA HIS A 314 3.22 11.19 17.16
C HIS A 314 3.74 12.45 17.87
N ALA A 315 3.37 13.61 17.32
CA ALA A 315 3.78 14.90 17.83
C ALA A 315 2.76 15.50 18.81
N GLY A 316 1.52 15.01 18.79
CA GLY A 316 0.43 15.60 19.55
C GLY A 316 0.00 16.97 19.05
N VAL A 317 -0.74 17.68 19.88
CA VAL A 317 -1.20 19.06 19.64
C VAL A 317 -0.76 19.96 20.78
N PRO A 318 -0.45 21.27 20.52
CA PRO A 318 -0.12 22.23 21.58
C PRO A 318 -1.22 22.31 22.63
N ALA A 319 -0.94 21.95 23.88
CA ALA A 319 -1.94 21.90 24.96
C ALA A 319 -1.61 22.75 26.19
N ALA A 320 -0.32 23.01 26.45
CA ALA A 320 0.06 23.83 27.58
C ALA A 320 1.32 24.67 27.27
N ARG A 321 1.38 25.89 27.84
CA ARG A 321 2.52 26.77 27.76
C ARG A 321 3.17 26.90 29.16
N VAL A 322 4.45 26.66 29.26
CA VAL A 322 5.23 26.83 30.51
C VAL A 322 5.30 28.29 30.90
N LEU A 323 4.92 28.61 32.14
CA LEU A 323 5.03 29.94 32.73
C LEU A 323 6.25 30.02 33.65
N SER A 324 6.47 29.05 34.53
CA SER A 324 7.61 28.97 35.45
C SER A 324 7.79 27.54 36.00
N GLN A 325 9.02 27.26 36.49
CA GLN A 325 9.33 25.99 37.18
C GLN A 325 9.98 26.29 38.52
N LYS A 326 9.53 25.59 39.58
CA LYS A 326 10.14 25.61 40.92
C LYS A 326 10.32 24.20 41.39
N GLY A 327 11.54 23.70 41.24
CA GLY A 327 11.87 22.27 41.56
C GLY A 327 11.07 21.32 40.64
N ARG A 328 10.19 20.52 41.22
CA ARG A 328 9.31 19.59 40.51
C ARG A 328 7.97 20.22 40.11
N GLU A 329 7.66 21.39 40.59
CA GLU A 329 6.39 22.08 40.26
C GLU A 329 6.57 22.91 39.01
N LEU A 330 5.86 22.55 37.96
CA LEU A 330 5.79 23.25 36.67
C LEU A 330 4.46 23.96 36.56
N THR A 331 4.48 25.32 36.59
CA THR A 331 3.29 26.12 36.35
C THR A 331 3.10 26.28 34.85
N VAL A 332 1.95 25.87 34.36
CA VAL A 332 1.58 25.97 32.94
C VAL A 332 0.25 26.68 32.75
N GLU A 333 0.06 27.32 31.59
CA GLU A 333 -1.22 27.83 31.10
C GLU A 333 -1.76 26.88 30.03
N THR A 334 -3.00 26.44 30.16
CA THR A 334 -3.66 25.59 29.18
C THR A 334 -3.98 26.37 27.90
N LEU A 335 -3.64 25.82 26.72
CA LEU A 335 -3.89 26.39 25.40
C LEU A 335 -5.18 25.85 24.76
N THR A 336 -5.71 24.78 25.30
CA THR A 336 -6.97 24.12 24.93
C THR A 336 -7.64 23.58 26.19
N ASP A 337 -8.90 23.18 26.10
CA ASP A 337 -9.54 22.45 27.18
C ASP A 337 -8.82 21.12 27.41
N ILE A 338 -8.56 20.82 28.66
CA ILE A 338 -7.91 19.58 29.14
C ILE A 338 -8.96 18.74 29.83
N HIS A 339 -9.02 17.47 29.48
CA HIS A 339 -9.96 16.51 30.03
C HIS A 339 -9.26 15.51 30.97
N LYS A 340 -10.01 14.98 31.92
CA LYS A 340 -9.53 13.92 32.83
C LYS A 340 -9.04 12.73 32.01
N GLY A 341 -7.78 12.33 32.23
CA GLY A 341 -7.13 11.23 31.51
C GLY A 341 -6.33 11.68 30.29
N ASP A 342 -6.37 12.95 29.89
CA ASP A 342 -5.48 13.49 28.87
C ASP A 342 -4.02 13.29 29.25
N LEU A 343 -3.18 12.97 28.26
CA LEU A 343 -1.74 12.79 28.44
C LEU A 343 -0.98 13.96 27.79
N LEU A 344 -0.17 14.62 28.59
CA LEU A 344 0.76 15.66 28.17
C LEU A 344 2.16 15.08 28.08
N GLU A 345 2.83 15.24 26.94
CA GLU A 345 4.21 14.83 26.77
C GLU A 345 5.15 15.80 27.50
N LEU A 346 5.97 15.26 28.40
CA LEU A 346 6.94 16.04 29.16
C LEU A 346 8.30 16.09 28.43
N ASN A 347 8.73 14.98 27.82
CA ASN A 347 9.96 14.92 27.04
C ASN A 347 9.88 13.87 25.93
N LEU A 348 10.87 13.90 25.00
CA LEU A 348 10.97 12.95 23.89
C LEU A 348 11.30 11.49 24.32
N GLN A 349 11.66 11.28 25.59
CA GLN A 349 11.90 9.94 26.17
C GLN A 349 10.60 9.26 26.63
N ARG A 350 9.43 9.86 26.31
CA ARG A 350 8.07 9.37 26.61
C ARG A 350 7.67 9.42 28.08
N GLU A 351 8.24 10.32 28.86
CA GLU A 351 7.66 10.66 30.14
C GLU A 351 6.43 11.57 29.92
N ASN A 352 5.31 11.18 30.52
CA ASN A 352 4.02 11.84 30.29
C ASN A 352 3.40 12.23 31.62
N TYR A 353 2.62 13.31 31.61
CA TYR A 353 1.77 13.70 32.72
C TYR A 353 0.29 13.42 32.38
N SER A 354 -0.41 12.71 33.27
CA SER A 354 -1.85 12.47 33.13
C SER A 354 -2.63 13.44 34.00
N PHE A 355 -3.60 14.12 33.39
CA PHE A 355 -4.49 15.01 34.12
C PHE A 355 -5.58 14.25 34.89
N GLY A 356 -5.75 14.59 36.16
CA GLY A 356 -6.76 13.98 37.04
C GLY A 356 -8.11 14.68 37.04
N LYS A 357 -8.24 15.84 36.38
CA LYS A 357 -9.44 16.69 36.38
C LYS A 357 -9.59 17.48 35.09
N GLU A 358 -10.77 18.01 34.84
CA GLU A 358 -11.06 18.97 33.79
C GLU A 358 -10.41 20.33 34.08
N ILE A 359 -9.81 20.96 33.06
CA ILE A 359 -9.18 22.28 33.17
C ILE A 359 -9.51 23.09 31.90
N PRO A 360 -10.27 24.16 32.01
CA PRO A 360 -10.62 25.03 30.85
C PRO A 360 -9.39 25.68 30.23
N LYS A 361 -9.48 25.98 28.94
CA LYS A 361 -8.49 26.78 28.21
C LYS A 361 -8.19 28.11 28.93
N GLY A 362 -6.94 28.55 28.91
CA GLY A 362 -6.45 29.79 29.52
C GLY A 362 -6.25 29.72 31.04
N THR A 363 -6.42 28.52 31.63
CA THR A 363 -6.28 28.33 33.09
C THR A 363 -4.82 28.07 33.45
N LYS A 364 -4.36 28.72 34.52
CA LYS A 364 -3.04 28.43 35.12
C LYS A 364 -3.17 27.27 36.09
N THR A 365 -2.34 26.23 35.90
CA THR A 365 -2.32 25.03 36.72
C THR A 365 -0.88 24.63 37.02
N VAL A 366 -0.68 23.83 38.07
CA VAL A 366 0.62 23.26 38.44
C VAL A 366 0.61 21.78 38.17
N ILE A 367 1.62 21.29 37.45
CA ILE A 367 1.86 19.88 37.19
C ILE A 367 3.19 19.44 37.80
N LEU A 368 3.29 18.16 38.17
CA LEU A 368 4.52 17.61 38.72
C LEU A 368 5.36 16.97 37.63
N VAL A 369 6.62 17.39 37.55
CA VAL A 369 7.57 16.90 36.56
C VAL A 369 8.75 16.16 37.22
N PRO A 370 9.51 15.32 36.50
CA PRO A 370 10.71 14.64 37.04
C PRO A 370 11.76 15.66 37.51
N LYS A 371 12.48 15.31 38.58
CA LYS A 371 13.49 16.21 39.19
C LYS A 371 14.62 16.68 38.26
N LYS A 372 14.95 15.86 37.26
CA LYS A 372 16.07 16.11 36.32
C LYS A 372 15.69 16.96 35.12
N GLU A 373 14.39 17.16 34.88
CA GLU A 373 13.90 17.87 33.75
C GLU A 373 13.81 19.37 34.03
N GLN A 374 14.28 20.16 33.09
CA GLN A 374 14.19 21.64 33.15
C GLN A 374 13.44 22.15 31.92
N TYR A 375 12.46 23.02 32.17
CA TYR A 375 11.60 23.61 31.13
C TYR A 375 11.84 25.11 31.06
N GLN A 376 11.86 25.64 29.83
CA GLN A 376 12.02 27.07 29.60
C GLN A 376 10.66 27.79 29.62
N LYS A 377 10.63 29.02 30.16
CA LYS A 377 9.44 29.87 30.07
C LYS A 377 9.04 30.07 28.60
N GLY A 378 7.76 29.86 28.30
CA GLY A 378 7.22 29.92 26.93
C GLY A 378 7.27 28.60 26.16
N GLN A 379 7.96 27.57 26.67
CA GLN A 379 7.99 26.26 26.05
C GLN A 379 6.56 25.71 25.91
N ILE A 380 6.28 25.09 24.76
CA ILE A 380 4.99 24.44 24.49
C ILE A 380 5.12 22.95 24.82
N LEU A 381 4.14 22.42 25.56
CA LEU A 381 3.97 21.00 25.84
C LEU A 381 2.74 20.50 25.09
N ASN A 382 2.89 19.33 24.44
CA ASN A 382 1.85 18.80 23.57
C ASN A 382 1.03 17.72 24.27
N ARG A 383 -0.28 17.73 24.04
CA ARG A 383 -1.17 16.61 24.35
C ARG A 383 -0.97 15.52 23.30
N ILE A 384 -0.66 14.31 23.77
CA ILE A 384 -0.45 13.14 22.93
C ILE A 384 -1.57 12.09 23.06
N ARG A 385 -2.56 12.37 23.91
CA ARG A 385 -3.79 11.60 24.04
C ARG A 385 -4.92 12.50 24.50
N ASN A 386 -5.97 12.57 23.69
CA ASN A 386 -7.23 13.22 24.03
C ASN A 386 -8.21 12.14 24.52
N GLN A 387 -8.38 12.05 25.84
CA GLN A 387 -9.20 11.00 26.46
C GLN A 387 -10.68 11.17 26.15
N LYS A 388 -11.18 12.40 26.10
CA LYS A 388 -12.57 12.70 25.75
C LYS A 388 -12.91 12.21 24.34
N LEU A 389 -12.08 12.59 23.35
CA LEU A 389 -12.24 12.15 21.96
C LEU A 389 -12.25 10.61 21.85
N MET A 390 -11.33 9.93 22.55
CA MET A 390 -11.27 8.47 22.55
C MET A 390 -12.54 7.85 23.15
N THR A 391 -13.07 8.44 24.23
CA THR A 391 -14.29 7.96 24.88
C THR A 391 -15.51 8.17 23.98
N GLU A 392 -15.66 9.36 23.39
CA GLU A 392 -16.75 9.68 22.46
C GLU A 392 -16.76 8.73 21.24
N MET A 393 -15.59 8.45 20.65
CA MET A 393 -15.49 7.51 19.52
C MET A 393 -15.87 6.09 19.95
N LYS A 394 -15.45 5.67 21.14
CA LYS A 394 -15.81 4.35 21.66
C LYS A 394 -17.32 4.22 21.90
N GLU A 395 -17.92 5.14 22.60
CA GLU A 395 -19.36 5.13 22.91
C GLU A 395 -20.21 5.19 21.64
N GLN A 396 -19.82 6.02 20.67
CA GLN A 396 -20.60 6.24 19.46
C GLN A 396 -20.48 5.11 18.44
N TYR A 397 -19.28 4.56 18.23
CA TYR A 397 -19.00 3.66 17.11
C TYR A 397 -18.56 2.24 17.49
N LEU A 398 -18.13 1.99 18.73
CA LEU A 398 -17.75 0.65 19.16
C LEU A 398 -18.85 -0.01 20.02
N GLU A 399 -19.52 0.78 20.87
CA GLU A 399 -20.60 0.30 21.74
C GLU A 399 -21.98 0.50 21.10
N GLY A 400 -22.08 1.33 20.05
CA GLY A 400 -23.30 1.52 19.26
C GLY A 400 -23.57 0.31 18.35
N VAL A 401 -24.85 0.00 18.13
CA VAL A 401 -25.30 -1.02 17.18
C VAL A 401 -26.00 -0.32 16.02
N THR A 402 -25.48 -0.50 14.81
CA THR A 402 -26.19 -0.08 13.60
C THR A 402 -27.26 -1.09 13.28
N LYS A 403 -28.48 -0.64 12.97
CA LYS A 403 -29.59 -1.53 12.66
C LYS A 403 -30.14 -1.23 11.28
N GLU A 404 -30.38 -2.28 10.50
CA GLU A 404 -31.00 -2.19 9.18
C GLU A 404 -32.53 -2.08 9.32
N GLN A 405 -33.10 -1.14 8.58
CA GLN A 405 -34.54 -0.92 8.56
C GLN A 405 -35.24 -1.97 7.70
N ILE A 406 -36.28 -2.59 8.25
CA ILE A 406 -37.11 -3.58 7.55
C ILE A 406 -38.56 -3.21 7.65
N SER A 407 -39.37 -3.71 6.70
CA SER A 407 -40.81 -3.71 6.77
C SER A 407 -41.34 -5.12 7.04
N GLY A 408 -42.52 -5.20 7.64
CA GLY A 408 -43.16 -6.46 7.96
C GLY A 408 -44.67 -6.44 7.83
N TYR A 409 -45.25 -7.60 7.47
CA TYR A 409 -46.70 -7.84 7.42
C TYR A 409 -47.02 -9.16 8.11
N LEU A 410 -47.81 -9.11 9.14
CA LEU A 410 -48.38 -10.28 9.84
C LEU A 410 -49.84 -10.45 9.46
N ARG A 411 -50.21 -11.64 8.97
CA ARG A 411 -51.60 -12.07 8.86
C ARG A 411 -51.87 -13.24 9.80
N ALA A 412 -52.94 -13.15 10.58
CA ALA A 412 -53.40 -14.23 11.46
C ALA A 412 -54.90 -14.39 11.34
N ALA A 413 -55.35 -15.49 10.76
CA ALA A 413 -56.77 -15.85 10.56
C ALA A 413 -57.09 -17.12 11.33
N VAL A 414 -58.26 -17.16 11.99
CA VAL A 414 -58.72 -18.34 12.76
C VAL A 414 -58.81 -19.56 11.82
N GLY A 415 -58.18 -20.67 12.22
CA GLY A 415 -58.14 -21.91 11.44
C GLY A 415 -56.96 -22.06 10.47
N GLU A 416 -56.10 -21.00 10.29
CA GLU A 416 -54.92 -21.01 9.48
C GLU A 416 -53.65 -20.83 10.34
N PRO A 417 -52.47 -21.26 9.88
CA PRO A 417 -51.19 -20.83 10.50
C PRO A 417 -50.99 -19.32 10.35
N ALA A 418 -50.48 -18.64 11.36
CA ALA A 418 -50.13 -17.22 11.25
C ALA A 418 -48.94 -17.07 10.32
N MET A 419 -49.00 -16.09 9.40
CA MET A 419 -48.03 -15.79 8.39
C MET A 419 -47.32 -14.48 8.71
N LEU A 420 -45.98 -14.48 8.78
CA LEU A 420 -45.17 -13.26 8.89
C LEU A 420 -44.29 -13.13 7.66
N THR A 421 -44.43 -12.05 6.92
CA THR A 421 -43.55 -11.64 5.83
C THR A 421 -42.74 -10.45 6.31
N VAL A 422 -41.40 -10.51 6.12
CA VAL A 422 -40.47 -9.40 6.37
C VAL A 422 -39.66 -9.13 5.13
N TRP A 423 -39.31 -7.85 4.86
CA TRP A 423 -38.58 -7.48 3.65
C TRP A 423 -37.71 -6.24 3.83
N THR A 424 -36.65 -6.18 3.03
CA THR A 424 -35.87 -4.99 2.68
C THR A 424 -36.31 -4.47 1.30
N GLU A 425 -35.58 -3.49 0.71
CA GLU A 425 -35.90 -3.02 -0.65
C GLU A 425 -35.92 -4.16 -1.69
N ASP A 426 -35.00 -5.14 -1.57
CA ASP A 426 -34.73 -6.14 -2.60
C ASP A 426 -35.09 -7.58 -2.24
N ILE A 427 -35.29 -7.89 -0.97
CA ILE A 427 -35.47 -9.26 -0.46
C ILE A 427 -36.71 -9.33 0.39
N SER A 428 -37.51 -10.37 0.18
CA SER A 428 -38.69 -10.69 0.98
C SER A 428 -38.67 -12.15 1.39
N VAL A 429 -38.94 -12.41 2.66
CA VAL A 429 -39.10 -13.77 3.21
C VAL A 429 -40.41 -13.93 3.96
N THR A 430 -41.03 -15.11 3.83
CA THR A 430 -42.27 -15.46 4.54
C THR A 430 -42.04 -16.71 5.38
N VAL A 431 -42.55 -16.67 6.60
CA VAL A 431 -42.56 -17.81 7.52
C VAL A 431 -43.97 -18.01 8.09
N TYR A 432 -44.22 -19.23 8.57
CA TYR A 432 -45.53 -19.62 9.12
C TYR A 432 -45.35 -20.18 10.52
N SER A 433 -46.38 -19.94 11.40
CA SER A 433 -46.37 -20.52 12.73
C SER A 433 -46.57 -22.02 12.66
N GLU A 434 -45.93 -22.75 13.59
CA GLU A 434 -46.15 -24.21 13.72
C GLU A 434 -47.58 -24.55 14.17
N GLN A 435 -48.17 -23.68 14.96
CA GLN A 435 -49.54 -23.87 15.47
C GLN A 435 -50.54 -23.04 14.67
N THR A 436 -51.68 -23.64 14.39
CA THR A 436 -52.83 -22.98 13.78
C THR A 436 -53.44 -21.96 14.76
N VAL A 437 -53.80 -20.80 14.26
CA VAL A 437 -54.49 -19.75 15.01
C VAL A 437 -55.84 -20.25 15.48
N GLN A 438 -56.11 -20.17 16.77
CA GLN A 438 -57.34 -20.61 17.38
C GLN A 438 -58.33 -19.46 17.58
N GLU A 439 -59.63 -19.76 17.74
CA GLU A 439 -60.60 -18.77 18.17
C GLU A 439 -60.45 -18.53 19.69
N ALA A 440 -60.37 -17.25 20.08
CA ALA A 440 -60.18 -16.86 21.47
C ALA A 440 -61.47 -17.21 22.30
N GLN A 441 -61.29 -18.00 23.35
CA GLN A 441 -62.41 -18.39 24.24
C GLN A 441 -62.81 -17.27 25.19
N ASN A 442 -61.89 -16.42 25.63
CA ASN A 442 -62.14 -15.33 26.58
C ASN A 442 -61.79 -13.95 25.93
N GLN A 443 -60.52 -13.58 25.85
CA GLN A 443 -60.12 -12.29 25.37
C GLN A 443 -59.27 -12.44 24.07
N PRO A 444 -59.72 -11.86 22.93
CA PRO A 444 -58.97 -11.86 21.69
C PRO A 444 -57.62 -11.11 21.86
N MET A 445 -56.66 -11.49 21.06
CA MET A 445 -55.37 -10.77 21.04
C MET A 445 -55.53 -9.39 20.41
N GLU A 446 -54.91 -8.40 21.05
CA GLU A 446 -54.88 -7.03 20.55
C GLU A 446 -53.67 -6.82 19.61
N VAL A 447 -53.89 -6.09 18.52
CA VAL A 447 -52.84 -5.70 17.56
C VAL A 447 -51.64 -5.06 18.28
N SER A 448 -51.89 -4.14 19.22
CA SER A 448 -50.86 -3.43 19.99
C SER A 448 -49.94 -4.37 20.76
N ARG A 449 -50.44 -5.45 21.29
CA ARG A 449 -49.69 -6.45 22.05
C ARG A 449 -48.80 -7.30 21.15
N ILE A 450 -49.31 -7.70 19.98
CA ILE A 450 -48.58 -8.44 18.97
C ILE A 450 -47.45 -7.54 18.38
N GLN A 451 -47.80 -6.30 18.01
CA GLN A 451 -46.84 -5.32 17.48
C GLN A 451 -45.68 -5.10 18.45
N LYS A 452 -45.98 -4.86 19.74
CA LYS A 452 -44.95 -4.71 20.77
C LYS A 452 -44.03 -5.93 20.89
N GLN A 453 -44.54 -7.14 20.62
CA GLN A 453 -43.77 -8.37 20.72
C GLN A 453 -42.87 -8.59 19.49
N LEU A 454 -43.43 -8.38 18.31
CA LEU A 454 -42.68 -8.51 17.06
C LEU A 454 -41.59 -7.41 16.92
N SER A 455 -41.87 -6.21 17.42
CA SER A 455 -40.88 -5.09 17.40
C SER A 455 -39.69 -5.27 18.37
N LYS A 456 -39.65 -6.34 19.18
CA LYS A 456 -38.53 -6.66 20.07
C LYS A 456 -37.36 -7.28 19.30
N THR A 457 -36.69 -6.49 18.50
CA THR A 457 -35.53 -6.90 17.67
C THR A 457 -34.18 -6.60 18.33
N GLY A 458 -34.15 -6.30 19.64
CA GLY A 458 -32.95 -5.84 20.33
C GLY A 458 -31.71 -6.76 20.23
N ALA A 459 -31.93 -8.07 20.06
CA ALA A 459 -30.88 -9.07 19.91
C ALA A 459 -30.45 -9.31 18.43
N THR A 460 -31.00 -8.56 17.47
CA THR A 460 -30.71 -8.69 16.04
C THR A 460 -30.24 -7.34 15.46
N GLU A 461 -29.64 -7.36 14.31
CA GLU A 461 -29.19 -6.16 13.54
C GLU A 461 -30.36 -5.47 12.80
N PHE A 462 -31.61 -5.89 13.00
CA PHE A 462 -32.81 -5.34 12.37
C PHE A 462 -33.61 -4.42 13.27
N VAL A 463 -34.33 -3.48 12.65
CA VAL A 463 -35.39 -2.69 13.27
C VAL A 463 -36.56 -2.51 12.30
N PHE A 464 -37.79 -2.73 12.79
CA PHE A 464 -38.97 -2.48 11.97
C PHE A 464 -39.22 -0.98 11.83
N GLU A 465 -39.21 -0.49 10.58
CA GLU A 465 -39.71 0.85 10.21
C GLU A 465 -41.20 0.84 10.08
N HIS A 466 -41.73 -0.18 9.37
CA HIS A 466 -43.17 -0.42 9.22
C HIS A 466 -43.50 -1.86 9.56
N LEU A 467 -44.54 -2.04 10.36
CA LEU A 467 -45.07 -3.36 10.71
C LEU A 467 -46.61 -3.29 10.71
N GLU A 468 -47.22 -3.90 9.68
CA GLU A 468 -48.63 -4.02 9.51
C GLU A 468 -49.10 -5.36 10.08
N ILE A 469 -50.24 -5.34 10.75
CA ILE A 469 -50.83 -6.52 11.40
C ILE A 469 -52.31 -6.63 11.02
N ASP A 470 -52.66 -7.74 10.36
CA ASP A 470 -54.01 -8.08 9.94
C ASP A 470 -54.51 -9.30 10.73
N LEU A 471 -55.60 -9.11 11.45
CA LEU A 471 -56.23 -10.14 12.27
C LEU A 471 -57.67 -10.44 11.77
N GLU A 472 -57.88 -11.66 11.28
CA GLU A 472 -59.17 -12.11 10.81
C GLU A 472 -59.88 -12.99 11.88
N GLY A 473 -60.96 -12.45 12.50
CA GLY A 473 -61.71 -13.11 13.57
C GLY A 473 -61.18 -12.82 14.98
N LYS A 474 -61.67 -13.57 15.98
CA LYS A 474 -61.19 -13.48 17.37
C LYS A 474 -59.94 -14.34 17.57
N VAL A 475 -58.83 -13.79 17.14
CA VAL A 475 -57.52 -14.50 17.07
C VAL A 475 -56.98 -14.79 18.47
N PHE A 476 -56.52 -16.04 18.68
CA PHE A 476 -55.69 -16.47 19.78
C PHE A 476 -54.53 -17.33 19.26
N LEU A 477 -53.29 -16.95 19.63
CA LEU A 477 -52.09 -17.71 19.40
C LEU A 477 -51.12 -17.46 20.56
N PRO A 478 -50.43 -18.47 21.13
CA PRO A 478 -49.49 -18.24 22.22
C PRO A 478 -48.41 -17.24 21.83
N MET A 479 -48.03 -16.31 22.74
CA MET A 479 -47.00 -15.29 22.47
C MET A 479 -45.66 -15.90 22.10
N GLN A 480 -45.37 -17.13 22.50
CA GLN A 480 -44.19 -17.87 22.09
C GLN A 480 -44.13 -18.08 20.58
N GLN A 481 -45.26 -18.31 19.91
CA GLN A 481 -45.35 -18.50 18.46
C GLN A 481 -44.99 -17.22 17.69
N PHE A 482 -45.37 -16.04 18.17
CA PHE A 482 -44.95 -14.76 17.56
C PHE A 482 -43.48 -14.49 17.77
N ASN A 483 -42.89 -14.91 18.90
CA ASN A 483 -41.42 -14.82 19.08
C ASN A 483 -40.68 -15.73 18.12
N GLU A 484 -41.19 -16.94 17.91
CA GLU A 484 -40.60 -17.91 17.00
C GLU A 484 -40.72 -17.45 15.54
N LEU A 485 -41.91 -16.95 15.12
CA LEU A 485 -42.13 -16.34 13.81
C LEU A 485 -41.11 -15.21 13.55
N ARG A 486 -40.99 -14.29 14.52
CA ARG A 486 -40.02 -13.19 14.40
C ARG A 486 -38.58 -13.73 14.25
N ARG A 487 -38.17 -14.68 15.11
CA ARG A 487 -36.81 -15.25 15.07
C ARG A 487 -36.54 -15.89 13.72
N GLN A 488 -37.43 -16.78 13.25
CA GLN A 488 -37.31 -17.49 11.98
C GLN A 488 -37.31 -16.52 10.79
N ALA A 489 -38.18 -15.49 10.80
CA ALA A 489 -38.25 -14.52 9.71
C ALA A 489 -36.96 -13.70 9.60
N LEU A 490 -36.41 -13.23 10.73
CA LEU A 490 -35.20 -12.42 10.73
C LEU A 490 -33.96 -13.27 10.39
N GLU A 491 -33.83 -14.49 10.92
CA GLU A 491 -32.75 -15.42 10.57
C GLU A 491 -32.78 -15.79 9.09
N LYS A 492 -33.98 -16.07 8.54
CA LYS A 492 -34.11 -16.38 7.11
C LYS A 492 -33.81 -15.17 6.24
N LEU A 493 -34.23 -13.97 6.64
CA LEU A 493 -33.92 -12.73 5.91
C LEU A 493 -32.38 -12.48 5.86
N GLU A 494 -31.70 -12.65 6.97
CA GLU A 494 -30.23 -12.53 7.06
C GLU A 494 -29.53 -13.53 6.13
N LEU A 495 -29.96 -14.79 6.16
CA LEU A 495 -29.42 -15.83 5.28
C LEU A 495 -29.62 -15.53 3.79
N GLU A 496 -30.79 -15.01 3.41
CA GLU A 496 -31.06 -14.61 2.01
C GLU A 496 -30.24 -13.38 1.59
N ILE A 497 -30.04 -12.39 2.48
CA ILE A 497 -29.19 -11.22 2.23
C ILE A 497 -27.76 -11.67 1.95
N CYS A 498 -27.17 -12.44 2.86
CA CYS A 498 -25.80 -12.93 2.72
C CYS A 498 -25.64 -13.94 1.58
N GLY A 499 -26.70 -14.75 1.36
CA GLY A 499 -26.74 -15.79 0.31
C GLY A 499 -26.55 -15.26 -1.10
N LYS A 500 -26.98 -14.02 -1.40
CA LYS A 500 -26.80 -13.37 -2.71
C LYS A 500 -25.35 -13.30 -3.18
N PHE A 501 -24.40 -13.26 -2.25
CA PHE A 501 -22.98 -13.06 -2.53
C PHE A 501 -22.21 -14.38 -2.58
N ARG A 502 -22.84 -15.52 -2.24
CA ARG A 502 -22.19 -16.84 -2.26
C ARG A 502 -21.91 -17.28 -3.68
N ARG A 503 -20.74 -17.87 -3.88
CA ARG A 503 -20.35 -18.53 -5.14
C ARG A 503 -20.37 -20.03 -4.95
N THR A 504 -20.55 -20.79 -6.03
CA THR A 504 -20.79 -22.25 -5.96
C THR A 504 -19.62 -23.08 -6.44
N SER A 505 -18.67 -22.50 -7.17
CA SER A 505 -17.54 -23.22 -7.75
C SER A 505 -16.34 -22.32 -7.97
N THR A 506 -15.17 -22.93 -8.05
CA THR A 506 -13.90 -22.36 -8.52
C THR A 506 -13.44 -23.06 -9.78
N GLU A 507 -12.50 -22.45 -10.53
CA GLU A 507 -11.78 -23.16 -11.59
C GLU A 507 -10.74 -24.12 -11.00
N GLN A 508 -10.27 -25.04 -11.83
CA GLN A 508 -9.17 -25.94 -11.43
C GLN A 508 -7.90 -25.10 -11.16
N PRO A 509 -7.13 -25.41 -10.10
CA PRO A 509 -5.92 -24.66 -9.79
C PRO A 509 -4.97 -24.56 -10.98
N LEU A 510 -4.43 -23.37 -11.22
CA LEU A 510 -3.44 -23.12 -12.26
C LEU A 510 -2.20 -23.98 -12.02
N LEU A 511 -1.88 -24.82 -13.00
CA LEU A 511 -0.73 -25.69 -12.90
C LEU A 511 0.57 -24.94 -13.21
N LYS A 512 1.57 -25.20 -12.38
CA LYS A 512 2.94 -24.74 -12.57
C LYS A 512 3.52 -25.35 -13.85
N GLN A 513 3.96 -24.51 -14.77
CA GLN A 513 4.70 -25.00 -15.94
C GLN A 513 6.13 -25.38 -15.51
N LYS A 514 6.53 -26.61 -15.80
CA LYS A 514 7.94 -27.01 -15.62
C LYS A 514 8.80 -26.25 -16.62
N SER A 515 9.86 -25.61 -16.14
CA SER A 515 10.93 -25.08 -17.00
C SER A 515 11.61 -26.27 -17.71
N GLU A 516 11.77 -26.17 -19.03
CA GLU A 516 12.62 -27.11 -19.77
C GLU A 516 14.07 -26.81 -19.40
N GLU A 517 14.84 -27.80 -18.99
CA GLU A 517 16.29 -27.69 -18.80
C GLU A 517 16.93 -27.41 -20.17
N LYS A 518 17.39 -26.18 -20.36
CA LYS A 518 18.16 -25.79 -21.54
C LYS A 518 19.66 -25.84 -21.18
N GLU A 519 20.43 -26.60 -21.94
CA GLU A 519 21.89 -26.56 -21.87
C GLU A 519 22.33 -25.14 -22.28
N THR A 520 23.00 -24.42 -21.38
CA THR A 520 23.55 -23.08 -21.65
C THR A 520 24.99 -23.20 -22.13
N GLU A 521 25.27 -22.73 -23.34
CA GLU A 521 26.64 -22.55 -23.87
C GLU A 521 27.28 -21.31 -23.23
N GLY A 522 28.05 -21.50 -22.16
CA GLY A 522 28.78 -20.40 -21.47
C GLY A 522 27.86 -19.41 -20.71
N VAL A 523 28.44 -18.66 -19.80
CA VAL A 523 27.74 -17.59 -19.06
C VAL A 523 28.20 -16.24 -19.58
N LEU A 524 27.23 -15.45 -20.14
CA LEU A 524 27.54 -14.13 -20.69
C LEU A 524 27.85 -13.13 -19.58
N LEU A 525 28.84 -12.25 -19.79
CA LEU A 525 29.10 -11.12 -18.89
C LEU A 525 28.40 -9.84 -19.37
N SER A 526 27.45 -9.39 -18.57
CA SER A 526 26.73 -8.15 -18.79
C SER A 526 27.22 -7.05 -17.84
N VAL A 527 27.19 -5.80 -18.28
CA VAL A 527 27.63 -4.65 -17.46
C VAL A 527 26.63 -3.52 -17.54
N LEU A 528 26.21 -2.98 -16.38
CA LEU A 528 25.37 -1.78 -16.31
C LEU A 528 26.23 -0.58 -15.92
N THR A 529 26.08 0.53 -16.67
CA THR A 529 26.82 1.78 -16.45
C THR A 529 25.87 2.95 -16.26
N GLU A 530 26.19 3.83 -15.29
CA GLU A 530 25.40 5.03 -14.96
C GLU A 530 26.09 6.35 -15.37
N THR A 531 27.33 6.28 -15.93
CA THR A 531 28.06 7.46 -16.40
C THR A 531 28.78 7.17 -17.72
N LEU A 532 29.05 8.24 -18.51
CA LEU A 532 29.82 8.11 -19.74
C LEU A 532 31.27 7.62 -19.51
N GLU A 533 31.90 8.00 -18.40
CA GLU A 533 33.25 7.54 -18.01
C GLU A 533 33.23 6.02 -17.77
N GLN A 534 32.24 5.51 -17.06
CA GLN A 534 32.07 4.07 -16.82
C GLN A 534 31.85 3.33 -18.15
N LEU A 535 30.96 3.85 -19.02
CA LEU A 535 30.71 3.27 -20.33
C LEU A 535 31.97 3.17 -21.18
N GLU A 536 32.78 4.24 -21.24
CA GLU A 536 34.06 4.28 -21.96
C GLU A 536 35.05 3.24 -21.41
N SER A 537 35.19 3.17 -20.07
CA SER A 537 36.08 2.21 -19.41
C SER A 537 35.67 0.75 -19.66
N VAL A 538 34.38 0.48 -19.72
CA VAL A 538 33.83 -0.86 -20.02
C VAL A 538 34.16 -1.23 -21.49
N LEU A 539 33.94 -0.33 -22.43
CA LEU A 539 34.22 -0.56 -23.85
C LEU A 539 35.74 -0.75 -24.10
N ASP A 540 36.60 0.02 -23.40
CA ASP A 540 38.03 -0.10 -23.50
C ASP A 540 38.57 -1.42 -22.95
N SER A 541 37.93 -1.98 -21.95
CA SER A 541 38.30 -3.27 -21.36
C SER A 541 38.06 -4.46 -22.30
N GLY A 542 37.08 -4.34 -23.22
CA GLY A 542 36.66 -5.44 -24.10
C GLY A 542 36.06 -6.63 -23.35
N ALA A 543 35.73 -6.50 -22.06
CA ALA A 543 35.31 -7.57 -21.17
C ALA A 543 33.83 -7.94 -21.29
N ALA A 544 32.99 -6.99 -21.65
CA ALA A 544 31.53 -7.14 -21.66
C ALA A 544 31.01 -7.66 -23.00
N GLU A 545 30.12 -8.60 -22.98
CA GLU A 545 29.35 -9.08 -24.15
C GLU A 545 28.03 -8.33 -24.31
N ARG A 546 27.49 -7.78 -23.21
CA ARG A 546 26.31 -6.91 -23.16
C ARG A 546 26.55 -5.72 -22.26
N ILE A 547 26.16 -4.54 -22.71
CA ILE A 547 26.22 -3.32 -21.91
C ILE A 547 24.81 -2.73 -21.78
N TYR A 548 24.41 -2.40 -20.55
CA TYR A 548 23.24 -1.59 -20.27
C TYR A 548 23.68 -0.14 -20.05
N ILE A 549 23.21 0.75 -20.89
CA ILE A 549 23.36 2.20 -20.74
C ILE A 549 22.19 2.68 -19.89
N ASP A 550 22.46 3.19 -18.70
CA ASP A 550 21.38 3.71 -17.85
C ASP A 550 20.76 4.97 -18.46
N SER A 551 19.44 5.09 -18.36
CA SER A 551 18.67 6.24 -18.88
C SER A 551 19.12 7.59 -18.30
N ASN A 552 19.79 7.59 -17.15
CA ASN A 552 20.38 8.81 -16.58
C ASN A 552 21.48 9.40 -17.45
N ILE A 553 22.18 8.57 -18.22
CA ILE A 553 23.18 9.04 -19.19
C ILE A 553 22.52 9.79 -20.33
N VAL A 554 21.29 9.41 -20.71
CA VAL A 554 20.59 9.96 -21.89
C VAL A 554 19.55 11.02 -21.54
N GLN A 555 19.30 11.30 -20.24
CA GLN A 555 18.20 12.19 -19.79
C GLN A 555 18.20 13.59 -20.45
N ASP A 556 19.40 14.18 -20.67
CA ASP A 556 19.57 15.47 -21.34
C ASP A 556 20.45 15.35 -22.61
N LEU A 557 20.83 14.12 -22.98
CA LEU A 557 21.92 13.82 -23.89
C LEU A 557 21.48 12.94 -25.07
N PHE A 558 20.20 12.92 -25.46
CA PHE A 558 19.80 12.26 -26.71
C PHE A 558 20.56 12.82 -27.92
N GLU A 559 21.17 14.00 -27.80
CA GLU A 559 21.99 14.65 -28.82
C GLU A 559 23.49 14.66 -28.47
N ASP A 560 23.93 14.03 -27.37
CA ASP A 560 25.35 14.03 -26.95
C ASP A 560 26.24 13.27 -27.96
N ALA A 561 27.18 14.00 -28.58
CA ALA A 561 28.11 13.44 -29.56
C ALA A 561 29.05 12.38 -28.96
N ARG A 562 29.41 12.49 -27.66
CA ARG A 562 30.25 11.50 -26.97
C ARG A 562 29.49 10.18 -26.79
N LEU A 563 28.22 10.24 -26.39
CA LEU A 563 27.38 9.05 -26.31
C LEU A 563 27.23 8.37 -27.68
N GLN A 564 26.99 9.16 -28.73
CA GLN A 564 26.90 8.63 -30.12
C GLN A 564 28.19 7.92 -30.52
N HIS A 565 29.34 8.54 -30.28
CA HIS A 565 30.63 7.94 -30.55
C HIS A 565 30.85 6.62 -29.78
N LEU A 566 30.46 6.55 -28.50
CA LEU A 566 30.60 5.34 -27.71
C LEU A 566 29.63 4.22 -28.17
N CYS A 567 28.44 4.56 -28.60
CA CYS A 567 27.51 3.61 -29.22
C CYS A 567 28.02 3.05 -30.55
N GLU A 568 28.69 3.89 -31.40
CA GLU A 568 29.33 3.42 -32.62
C GLU A 568 30.56 2.54 -32.32
N LYS A 569 31.37 2.89 -31.31
CA LYS A 569 32.47 2.07 -30.85
C LYS A 569 32.00 0.68 -30.41
N ALA A 570 30.89 0.61 -29.65
CA ALA A 570 30.29 -0.64 -29.23
C ALA A 570 29.84 -1.51 -30.41
N LYS A 571 29.20 -0.91 -31.43
CA LYS A 571 28.83 -1.62 -32.68
C LYS A 571 30.02 -2.31 -33.37
N ARG A 572 31.16 -1.61 -33.44
CA ARG A 572 32.41 -2.14 -34.07
C ARG A 572 33.02 -3.29 -33.26
N SER A 573 32.76 -3.32 -31.94
CA SER A 573 33.31 -4.34 -31.04
C SER A 573 32.38 -5.56 -30.88
N SER A 574 31.28 -5.65 -31.63
CA SER A 574 30.25 -6.71 -31.51
C SER A 574 29.63 -6.87 -30.13
N VAL A 575 29.71 -5.81 -29.30
CA VAL A 575 29.08 -5.78 -27.97
C VAL A 575 27.61 -5.40 -28.13
N LYS A 576 26.72 -6.13 -27.48
CA LYS A 576 25.28 -5.83 -27.47
C LYS A 576 24.97 -4.64 -26.58
N ILE A 577 24.24 -3.66 -27.12
CA ILE A 577 23.85 -2.45 -26.41
C ILE A 577 22.36 -2.45 -26.09
N PHE A 578 22.06 -2.33 -24.81
CA PHE A 578 20.72 -2.21 -24.26
C PHE A 578 20.58 -0.87 -23.54
N LEU A 579 19.41 -0.25 -23.64
CA LEU A 579 19.08 0.90 -22.79
C LEU A 579 18.34 0.40 -21.54
N ALA A 580 18.81 0.78 -20.35
CA ALA A 580 18.07 0.55 -19.12
C ALA A 580 17.09 1.71 -18.91
N MET A 581 15.78 1.41 -18.87
CA MET A 581 14.71 2.40 -18.69
C MET A 581 14.78 3.08 -17.32
N PRO A 582 14.23 4.29 -17.16
CA PRO A 582 14.18 4.95 -15.85
C PRO A 582 13.53 4.05 -14.79
N HIS A 583 14.03 4.10 -13.56
CA HIS A 583 13.40 3.36 -12.45
C HIS A 583 11.94 3.80 -12.25
N ILE A 584 11.67 5.08 -12.45
CA ILE A 584 10.32 5.67 -12.40
C ILE A 584 10.08 6.40 -13.72
N PHE A 585 9.06 5.97 -14.45
CA PHE A 585 8.76 6.44 -15.81
C PHE A 585 7.42 7.22 -15.80
N ARG A 586 7.43 8.46 -15.23
CA ARG A 586 6.25 9.35 -15.12
C ARG A 586 5.84 9.93 -16.47
N ALA A 587 4.69 10.57 -16.53
CA ALA A 587 4.12 11.15 -17.76
C ALA A 587 5.06 12.13 -18.48
N ASP A 588 5.84 12.94 -17.76
CA ASP A 588 6.85 13.85 -18.32
C ASP A 588 8.01 13.10 -18.99
N ALA A 589 8.46 12.00 -18.38
CA ALA A 589 9.47 11.14 -18.96
C ALA A 589 8.96 10.40 -20.21
N VAL A 590 7.71 9.90 -20.17
CA VAL A 590 7.07 9.28 -21.35
C VAL A 590 7.05 10.26 -22.53
N ARG A 591 6.56 11.48 -22.33
CA ARG A 591 6.55 12.52 -23.39
C ARG A 591 7.96 12.80 -23.97
N LYS A 592 8.97 12.84 -23.12
CA LYS A 592 10.38 13.04 -23.55
C LYS A 592 10.88 11.88 -24.43
N PHE A 593 10.60 10.63 -24.03
CA PHE A 593 10.96 9.46 -24.83
C PHE A 593 10.17 9.37 -26.14
N GLU A 594 8.89 9.78 -26.17
CA GLU A 594 8.10 9.87 -27.39
C GLU A 594 8.69 10.90 -28.36
N GLN A 595 9.08 12.09 -27.88
CA GLN A 595 9.70 13.15 -28.69
C GLN A 595 11.03 12.74 -29.30
N HIS A 596 11.80 11.88 -28.65
CA HIS A 596 13.14 11.43 -29.09
C HIS A 596 13.16 9.94 -29.43
N TYR A 597 12.07 9.37 -29.91
CA TYR A 597 11.93 7.92 -30.09
C TYR A 597 12.95 7.34 -31.08
N ASP A 598 13.26 8.05 -32.18
CA ASP A 598 14.27 7.60 -33.13
C ASP A 598 15.65 7.53 -32.49
N ARG A 599 16.03 8.52 -31.69
CA ARG A 599 17.28 8.53 -30.92
C ARG A 599 17.31 7.44 -29.85
N PHE A 600 16.19 7.18 -29.20
CA PHE A 600 16.05 6.06 -28.31
C PHE A 600 16.38 4.73 -29.03
N LEU A 601 15.87 4.52 -30.23
CA LEU A 601 16.14 3.32 -31.04
C LEU A 601 17.61 3.22 -31.46
N GLU A 602 18.29 4.33 -31.70
CA GLU A 602 19.73 4.35 -32.01
C GLU A 602 20.58 3.88 -30.82
N ILE A 603 20.16 4.15 -29.58
CA ILE A 603 20.85 3.74 -28.35
C ILE A 603 20.46 2.32 -27.96
N ALA A 604 19.18 1.99 -27.92
CA ALA A 604 18.64 0.68 -27.55
C ALA A 604 18.82 -0.37 -28.68
N GLN A 605 20.04 -0.47 -29.27
CA GLN A 605 20.31 -1.17 -30.53
C GLN A 605 19.91 -2.65 -30.54
N ASP A 606 20.13 -3.35 -29.42
CA ASP A 606 19.89 -4.78 -29.29
C ASP A 606 18.73 -5.08 -28.34
N GLY A 607 18.33 -4.11 -27.51
CA GLY A 607 17.23 -4.33 -26.57
C GLY A 607 17.11 -3.29 -25.47
N VAL A 608 16.25 -3.61 -24.51
CA VAL A 608 15.91 -2.75 -23.37
C VAL A 608 15.86 -3.56 -22.08
N LEU A 609 16.43 -2.99 -21.01
CA LEU A 609 16.25 -3.44 -19.64
C LEU A 609 15.03 -2.70 -19.04
N ILE A 610 13.92 -3.42 -18.84
CA ILE A 610 12.64 -2.91 -18.37
C ILE A 610 12.62 -2.86 -16.84
N ARG A 611 12.25 -1.72 -16.26
CA ARG A 611 12.21 -1.51 -14.80
C ARG A 611 10.83 -1.24 -14.21
N ASN A 612 9.80 -1.12 -15.05
CA ASN A 612 8.41 -0.87 -14.63
C ASN A 612 7.42 -1.24 -15.73
N CYS A 613 6.15 -1.41 -15.37
CA CYS A 613 5.08 -1.74 -16.31
C CYS A 613 4.81 -0.64 -17.34
N GLU A 614 5.07 0.61 -16.99
CA GLU A 614 4.95 1.77 -17.88
C GLU A 614 5.88 1.64 -19.09
N SER A 615 7.15 1.31 -18.83
CA SER A 615 8.14 1.10 -19.89
C SER A 615 7.78 -0.07 -20.78
N PHE A 616 7.31 -1.18 -20.19
CA PHE A 616 6.84 -2.33 -20.96
C PHE A 616 5.68 -1.94 -21.90
N GLN A 617 4.65 -1.30 -21.37
CA GLN A 617 3.49 -0.89 -22.16
C GLN A 617 3.84 0.16 -23.22
N PHE A 618 4.74 1.09 -22.89
CA PHE A 618 5.29 2.07 -23.84
C PHE A 618 5.93 1.38 -25.04
N LEU A 619 6.84 0.45 -24.81
CA LEU A 619 7.53 -0.30 -25.86
C LEU A 619 6.55 -1.14 -26.70
N LYS A 620 5.61 -1.82 -26.06
CA LYS A 620 4.59 -2.61 -26.74
C LYS A 620 3.72 -1.74 -27.67
N GLN A 621 3.31 -0.56 -27.22
CA GLN A 621 2.48 0.36 -28.02
C GLN A 621 3.23 0.97 -29.21
N HIS A 622 4.57 1.10 -29.13
CA HIS A 622 5.40 1.56 -30.23
C HIS A 622 5.89 0.43 -31.16
N GLY A 623 5.46 -0.81 -30.93
CA GLY A 623 5.85 -1.96 -31.73
C GLY A 623 7.36 -2.28 -31.64
N PHE A 624 7.97 -2.05 -30.47
CA PHE A 624 9.39 -2.35 -30.26
C PHE A 624 9.64 -3.86 -30.39
N ASP A 625 10.50 -4.25 -31.32
CA ASP A 625 10.71 -5.63 -31.78
C ASP A 625 12.07 -6.25 -31.34
N ARG A 626 12.87 -5.49 -30.55
CA ARG A 626 14.16 -5.96 -30.04
C ARG A 626 14.01 -6.66 -28.69
N THR A 627 15.12 -7.23 -28.20
CA THR A 627 15.14 -8.02 -26.96
C THR A 627 14.65 -7.21 -25.75
N LEU A 628 13.71 -7.77 -25.00
CA LEU A 628 13.23 -7.24 -23.72
C LEU A 628 13.79 -8.11 -22.58
N LEU A 629 14.32 -7.44 -21.54
CA LEU A 629 14.79 -8.09 -20.32
C LEU A 629 14.22 -7.35 -19.11
N LEU A 630 13.65 -8.06 -18.15
CA LEU A 630 13.09 -7.48 -16.92
C LEU A 630 14.20 -7.26 -15.90
N ASP A 631 14.24 -6.08 -15.28
CA ASP A 631 15.17 -5.84 -14.17
C ASP A 631 14.61 -6.40 -12.84
N HIS A 632 15.48 -6.61 -11.86
CA HIS A 632 15.20 -7.24 -10.57
C HIS A 632 14.01 -6.63 -9.80
N ASN A 633 13.72 -5.34 -10.01
CA ASN A 633 12.66 -4.59 -9.31
C ASN A 633 11.26 -4.82 -9.90
N LEU A 634 11.11 -5.60 -10.97
CA LEU A 634 9.85 -6.15 -11.46
C LEU A 634 9.48 -7.48 -10.78
N TYR A 635 10.32 -7.96 -9.88
CA TYR A 635 10.05 -9.06 -8.96
C TYR A 635 9.50 -10.34 -9.61
N VAL A 636 10.26 -10.93 -10.56
CA VAL A 636 9.98 -12.31 -11.00
C VAL A 636 10.34 -13.26 -9.84
N PHE A 637 9.42 -13.39 -8.87
CA PHE A 637 9.68 -13.92 -7.55
C PHE A 637 9.32 -15.41 -7.39
N ASN A 638 8.50 -15.92 -8.32
CA ASN A 638 8.02 -17.30 -8.37
C ASN A 638 7.74 -17.74 -9.80
N GLN A 639 7.46 -19.03 -9.99
CA GLN A 639 7.20 -19.62 -11.32
C GLN A 639 5.95 -19.03 -12.00
N TYR A 640 4.92 -18.61 -11.23
CA TYR A 640 3.72 -18.02 -11.80
C TYR A 640 4.00 -16.60 -12.32
N SER A 641 4.91 -15.84 -11.70
CA SER A 641 5.36 -14.55 -12.22
C SER A 641 6.21 -14.72 -13.50
N ARG A 642 7.03 -15.78 -13.62
CA ARG A 642 7.67 -16.14 -14.92
C ARG A 642 6.62 -16.43 -15.98
N GLN A 643 5.62 -17.24 -15.67
CA GLN A 643 4.52 -17.62 -16.59
C GLN A 643 3.74 -16.38 -17.03
N PHE A 644 3.43 -15.46 -16.11
CA PHE A 644 2.80 -14.17 -16.42
C PHE A 644 3.60 -13.38 -17.46
N TRP A 645 4.90 -13.18 -17.26
CA TRP A 645 5.72 -12.42 -18.18
C TRP A 645 5.96 -13.13 -19.51
N LYS A 646 6.14 -14.45 -19.50
CA LYS A 646 6.23 -15.26 -20.72
C LYS A 646 4.99 -15.12 -21.60
N ARG A 647 3.80 -15.16 -20.99
CA ARG A 647 2.54 -14.92 -21.68
C ARG A 647 2.45 -13.49 -22.27
N ASN A 648 3.10 -12.52 -21.65
CA ASN A 648 3.22 -11.16 -22.16
C ASN A 648 4.38 -10.96 -23.15
N GLY A 649 5.11 -12.02 -23.52
CA GLY A 649 6.17 -12.01 -24.52
C GLY A 649 7.58 -11.68 -23.98
N VAL A 650 7.80 -11.77 -22.66
CA VAL A 650 9.12 -11.54 -22.07
C VAL A 650 9.56 -12.76 -21.26
N GLU A 651 10.64 -13.42 -21.69
CA GLU A 651 11.19 -14.58 -21.00
C GLU A 651 12.42 -14.25 -20.15
N LEU A 652 13.19 -13.23 -20.57
CA LEU A 652 14.44 -12.87 -19.91
C LEU A 652 14.20 -11.96 -18.71
N PHE A 653 14.81 -12.28 -17.57
CA PHE A 653 14.66 -11.49 -16.34
C PHE A 653 15.95 -11.46 -15.52
N THR A 654 16.11 -10.43 -14.70
CA THR A 654 17.14 -10.36 -13.66
C THR A 654 16.63 -11.01 -12.38
N ALA A 655 17.44 -11.90 -11.82
CA ALA A 655 17.12 -12.61 -10.58
C ALA A 655 16.80 -11.64 -9.42
N PRO A 656 15.77 -11.90 -8.62
CA PRO A 656 15.39 -11.05 -7.50
C PRO A 656 16.48 -10.95 -6.43
N MET A 657 16.70 -9.75 -5.90
CA MET A 657 17.73 -9.46 -4.89
C MET A 657 17.41 -9.99 -3.48
N GLU A 658 16.17 -10.40 -3.22
CA GLU A 658 15.69 -10.84 -1.91
C GLU A 658 15.54 -12.36 -1.78
N LEU A 659 15.81 -13.13 -2.82
CA LEU A 659 15.85 -14.59 -2.77
C LEU A 659 17.26 -15.11 -2.42
N ASN A 660 17.31 -16.20 -1.65
CA ASN A 660 18.57 -16.90 -1.38
C ASN A 660 18.91 -17.91 -2.48
N ALA A 661 20.09 -18.53 -2.38
CA ALA A 661 20.58 -19.47 -3.37
C ALA A 661 19.64 -20.67 -3.60
N GLU A 662 19.06 -21.25 -2.54
CA GLU A 662 18.11 -22.37 -2.65
C GLU A 662 16.83 -21.92 -3.37
N GLU A 663 16.28 -20.75 -3.01
CA GLU A 663 15.07 -20.18 -3.60
C GLU A 663 15.29 -19.81 -5.08
N LEU A 664 16.48 -19.26 -5.42
CA LEU A 664 16.87 -18.97 -6.80
C LEU A 664 17.00 -20.25 -7.63
N ASN A 665 17.54 -21.33 -7.05
CA ASN A 665 17.63 -22.63 -7.73
C ASN A 665 16.24 -23.22 -8.01
N VAL A 666 15.27 -23.07 -7.09
CA VAL A 666 13.87 -23.45 -7.31
C VAL A 666 13.19 -22.61 -8.38
N LEU A 667 13.48 -21.32 -8.41
CA LEU A 667 12.98 -20.39 -9.45
C LEU A 667 13.51 -20.76 -10.83
N GLY A 668 14.75 -21.28 -10.95
CA GLY A 668 15.46 -21.58 -12.20
C GLY A 668 16.04 -20.32 -12.83
N LEU A 669 17.32 -20.38 -13.21
CA LEU A 669 18.06 -19.22 -13.72
C LEU A 669 18.48 -19.33 -15.19
N GLU A 670 18.03 -20.34 -15.93
CA GLU A 670 18.46 -20.64 -17.31
C GLU A 670 18.08 -19.51 -18.28
N GLU A 671 17.06 -18.75 -17.98
CA GLU A 671 16.63 -17.57 -18.76
C GLU A 671 16.87 -16.26 -17.99
N SER A 672 17.68 -16.33 -16.91
CA SER A 672 17.90 -15.17 -16.06
C SER A 672 19.32 -14.64 -16.09
N GLU A 673 19.41 -13.40 -15.63
CA GLU A 673 20.63 -12.69 -15.34
C GLU A 673 20.83 -12.58 -13.83
N LEU A 674 21.98 -13.03 -13.30
CA LEU A 674 22.31 -12.90 -11.89
C LEU A 674 23.25 -11.70 -11.67
N VAL A 675 22.88 -10.78 -10.79
CA VAL A 675 23.78 -9.70 -10.37
C VAL A 675 24.82 -10.24 -9.41
N ILE A 676 26.10 -10.21 -9.82
CA ILE A 676 27.22 -10.73 -9.02
C ILE A 676 28.08 -9.63 -8.39
N TYR A 677 27.96 -8.38 -8.86
CA TYR A 677 28.64 -7.24 -8.27
C TYR A 677 27.84 -5.95 -8.47
N GLY A 678 27.88 -5.08 -7.46
CA GLY A 678 27.47 -3.66 -7.54
C GLY A 678 26.71 -3.18 -6.32
N ARG A 679 26.56 -1.86 -6.20
CA ARG A 679 25.74 -1.28 -5.13
C ARG A 679 24.25 -1.44 -5.45
N ILE A 680 23.54 -2.14 -4.57
CA ILE A 680 22.12 -2.38 -4.73
C ILE A 680 21.35 -1.07 -4.48
N PRO A 681 20.44 -0.64 -5.38
CA PRO A 681 19.46 0.39 -5.11
C PRO A 681 18.54 -0.05 -3.96
N VAL A 682 18.65 0.57 -2.78
CA VAL A 682 17.87 0.18 -1.60
C VAL A 682 16.58 0.99 -1.45
N MET A 683 16.50 2.18 -2.06
CA MET A 683 15.29 3.00 -2.08
C MET A 683 15.27 3.85 -3.35
N THR A 684 14.11 3.89 -4.02
CA THR A 684 13.81 4.86 -5.09
C THR A 684 12.71 5.80 -4.59
N SER A 685 12.98 7.11 -4.52
CA SER A 685 12.09 8.07 -3.87
C SER A 685 11.79 9.29 -4.72
N ALA A 686 10.55 9.78 -4.67
CA ALA A 686 10.18 11.09 -5.21
C ALA A 686 10.73 12.24 -4.36
N GLN A 687 10.97 12.02 -3.06
CA GLN A 687 11.62 13.00 -2.20
C GLN A 687 13.10 13.15 -2.56
N CYS A 688 13.57 14.40 -2.58
CA CYS A 688 14.96 14.71 -2.87
C CYS A 688 15.70 15.14 -1.60
N VAL A 689 16.75 14.39 -1.21
CA VAL A 689 17.56 14.69 -0.02
C VAL A 689 18.17 16.10 -0.13
N VAL A 690 18.71 16.46 -1.29
CA VAL A 690 19.29 17.81 -1.56
C VAL A 690 18.24 18.89 -1.38
N LYS A 691 17.06 18.76 -2.00
CA LYS A 691 15.98 19.74 -1.87
C LYS A 691 15.49 19.87 -0.42
N THR A 692 15.44 18.77 0.32
CA THR A 692 15.00 18.73 1.72
C THR A 692 15.99 19.47 2.64
N THR A 693 17.30 19.40 2.37
CA THR A 693 18.36 19.99 3.23
C THR A 693 18.82 21.35 2.76
N ASN A 694 19.13 21.50 1.48
CA ASN A 694 19.86 22.65 0.90
C ASN A 694 19.07 23.43 -0.16
N GLY A 695 17.89 22.96 -0.58
CA GLY A 695 17.13 23.49 -1.71
C GLY A 695 17.51 22.84 -3.04
N CYS A 696 16.61 22.95 -4.05
CA CYS A 696 16.81 22.31 -5.35
C CYS A 696 17.87 23.05 -6.18
N THR A 697 18.87 22.35 -6.68
CA THR A 697 19.93 22.88 -7.56
C THR A 697 19.67 22.62 -9.04
N HIS A 698 18.71 21.74 -9.38
CA HIS A 698 18.42 21.21 -10.72
C HIS A 698 19.60 20.50 -11.40
N HIS A 699 20.67 20.21 -10.65
CA HIS A 699 21.85 19.49 -11.15
C HIS A 699 22.02 18.15 -10.42
N PRO A 700 22.41 17.08 -11.13
CA PRO A 700 22.72 15.79 -10.51
C PRO A 700 23.92 15.93 -9.56
N VAL A 701 23.75 15.47 -8.33
CA VAL A 701 24.83 15.39 -7.33
C VAL A 701 24.73 14.07 -6.59
N THR A 702 25.84 13.63 -6.00
CA THR A 702 25.87 12.51 -5.08
C THR A 702 26.05 13.05 -3.67
N THR A 703 25.13 12.73 -2.77
CA THR A 703 25.19 13.02 -1.34
C THR A 703 25.36 11.74 -0.54
N THR A 704 25.70 11.84 0.73
CA THR A 704 25.88 10.69 1.61
C THR A 704 24.97 10.79 2.82
N LEU A 705 24.18 9.73 3.09
CA LEU A 705 23.45 9.57 4.33
C LEU A 705 24.28 8.71 5.28
N THR A 706 24.55 9.20 6.48
CA THR A 706 25.25 8.44 7.52
C THR A 706 24.27 8.07 8.62
N ASP A 707 24.17 6.78 8.93
CA ASP A 707 23.26 6.25 9.94
C ASP A 707 23.85 6.39 11.37
N ARG A 708 23.12 5.90 12.37
CA ARG A 708 23.55 5.91 13.78
C ARG A 708 24.78 5.04 14.08
N ARG A 709 25.12 4.09 13.20
CA ARG A 709 26.27 3.18 13.30
C ARG A 709 27.47 3.64 12.47
N GLY A 710 27.38 4.80 11.81
CA GLY A 710 28.41 5.34 10.95
C GLY A 710 28.46 4.72 9.54
N LYS A 711 27.48 3.90 9.16
CA LYS A 711 27.39 3.37 7.80
C LYS A 711 26.95 4.48 6.83
N GLN A 712 27.62 4.55 5.70
CA GLN A 712 27.42 5.58 4.68
C GLN A 712 26.66 5.02 3.48
N PHE A 713 25.52 5.63 3.15
CA PHE A 713 24.66 5.26 2.02
C PHE A 713 24.76 6.36 0.96
N PRO A 714 25.37 6.09 -0.20
CA PRO A 714 25.36 7.05 -1.31
C PRO A 714 23.94 7.32 -1.79
N VAL A 715 23.65 8.58 -2.10
CA VAL A 715 22.35 9.02 -2.66
C VAL A 715 22.61 9.80 -3.94
N LYS A 716 22.09 9.32 -5.06
CA LYS A 716 22.13 10.05 -6.33
C LYS A 716 20.76 10.67 -6.62
N ASN A 717 20.75 11.95 -6.98
CA ASN A 717 19.55 12.61 -7.48
C ASN A 717 19.55 12.63 -9.02
N HIS A 718 18.52 11.99 -9.57
CA HIS A 718 18.28 11.87 -11.02
C HIS A 718 17.39 13.02 -11.48
N CYS A 719 17.97 14.20 -11.69
CA CYS A 719 17.26 15.46 -11.92
C CYS A 719 16.40 15.44 -13.19
N GLY A 720 16.85 14.78 -14.26
CA GLY A 720 16.08 14.69 -15.52
C GLY A 720 14.73 13.94 -15.38
N PHE A 721 14.61 13.10 -14.35
CA PHE A 721 13.39 12.33 -14.03
C PHE A 721 12.81 12.68 -12.64
N CYS A 722 13.50 13.55 -11.88
CA CYS A 722 13.10 14.04 -10.56
C CYS A 722 12.79 12.95 -9.52
N TYR A 723 13.71 11.98 -9.37
CA TYR A 723 13.71 11.00 -8.28
C TYR A 723 15.12 10.83 -7.70
N ASN A 724 15.22 10.26 -6.50
CA ASN A 724 16.47 9.92 -5.83
C ASN A 724 16.60 8.39 -5.70
N ILE A 725 17.83 7.89 -5.85
CA ILE A 725 18.18 6.52 -5.49
C ILE A 725 19.15 6.54 -4.32
N VAL A 726 18.80 5.84 -3.25
CA VAL A 726 19.70 5.52 -2.15
C VAL A 726 20.31 4.16 -2.42
N TYR A 727 21.66 4.09 -2.45
CA TYR A 727 22.38 2.85 -2.65
C TYR A 727 22.82 2.24 -1.33
N ASN A 728 23.02 0.92 -1.31
CA ASN A 728 23.54 0.23 -0.13
C ASN A 728 24.94 0.77 0.27
N SER A 729 25.24 0.71 1.56
CA SER A 729 26.51 1.20 2.13
C SER A 729 27.73 0.42 1.61
N ALA A 730 27.58 -0.88 1.36
CA ALA A 730 28.61 -1.74 0.78
C ALA A 730 28.12 -2.34 -0.56
N PRO A 731 28.98 -2.53 -1.55
CA PRO A 731 28.62 -3.23 -2.77
C PRO A 731 28.31 -4.71 -2.49
N LEU A 732 27.40 -5.28 -3.27
CA LEU A 732 27.23 -6.72 -3.39
C LEU A 732 28.49 -7.28 -4.06
N SER A 733 29.00 -8.44 -3.57
CA SER A 733 29.96 -9.25 -4.30
C SER A 733 29.68 -10.74 -4.06
N LEU A 734 29.41 -11.46 -5.16
CA LEU A 734 29.24 -12.91 -5.19
C LEU A 734 30.41 -13.61 -5.90
N PHE A 735 31.56 -12.94 -6.02
CA PHE A 735 32.73 -13.52 -6.66
C PHE A 735 33.20 -14.81 -5.96
N ASP A 736 33.17 -14.84 -4.63
CA ASP A 736 33.53 -16.00 -3.82
C ASP A 736 32.46 -17.11 -3.83
N GLU A 737 31.27 -16.83 -4.35
CA GLU A 737 30.14 -17.78 -4.42
C GLU A 737 30.00 -18.45 -5.80
N ARG A 738 31.07 -18.40 -6.62
CA ARG A 738 31.04 -18.84 -8.01
C ARG A 738 30.56 -20.29 -8.19
N GLU A 739 31.04 -21.23 -7.37
CA GLU A 739 30.66 -22.63 -7.50
C GLU A 739 29.17 -22.84 -7.26
N GLU A 740 28.56 -22.02 -6.37
CA GLU A 740 27.15 -22.11 -6.03
C GLU A 740 26.27 -21.53 -7.15
N TRP A 741 26.55 -20.31 -7.60
CA TRP A 741 25.71 -19.72 -8.64
C TRP A 741 25.94 -20.35 -10.03
N MET A 742 27.08 -20.94 -10.33
CA MET A 742 27.30 -21.72 -11.56
C MET A 742 26.44 -22.98 -11.63
N ARG A 743 26.12 -23.60 -10.50
CA ARG A 743 25.20 -24.76 -10.44
C ARG A 743 23.76 -24.42 -10.78
N MET A 744 23.40 -23.14 -10.70
CA MET A 744 22.07 -22.63 -11.06
C MET A 744 21.94 -22.32 -12.57
N HIS A 745 23.01 -22.49 -13.33
CA HIS A 745 23.07 -22.28 -14.78
C HIS A 745 22.50 -20.93 -15.25
N PRO A 746 22.89 -19.76 -14.66
CA PRO A 746 22.38 -18.47 -15.12
C PRO A 746 22.81 -18.21 -16.56
N ARG A 747 21.89 -17.68 -17.39
CA ARG A 747 22.17 -17.30 -18.77
C ARG A 747 23.25 -16.24 -18.86
N SER A 748 23.24 -15.28 -17.94
CA SER A 748 24.23 -14.22 -17.84
C SER A 748 24.49 -13.82 -16.39
N ILE A 749 25.67 -13.26 -16.16
CA ILE A 749 26.03 -12.57 -14.90
C ILE A 749 26.15 -11.09 -15.15
N ARG A 750 25.70 -10.27 -14.19
CA ARG A 750 25.77 -8.82 -14.30
C ARG A 750 26.67 -8.19 -13.24
N VAL A 751 27.58 -7.32 -13.73
CA VAL A 751 28.30 -6.33 -12.93
C VAL A 751 27.62 -4.99 -13.14
N GLN A 752 27.27 -4.28 -12.07
CA GLN A 752 26.64 -2.97 -12.18
C GLN A 752 27.45 -1.90 -11.46
N PHE A 753 27.69 -0.79 -12.15
CA PHE A 753 28.43 0.35 -11.65
C PHE A 753 27.49 1.51 -11.33
N SER A 754 27.77 2.18 -10.22
CA SER A 754 27.02 3.34 -9.79
C SER A 754 27.94 4.50 -9.39
N THR A 755 28.76 4.31 -8.36
CA THR A 755 29.66 5.34 -7.81
C THR A 755 31.12 5.14 -8.18
N GLU A 756 31.43 4.05 -8.85
CA GLU A 756 32.78 3.63 -9.21
C GLU A 756 33.40 4.54 -10.28
N THR A 757 34.69 4.88 -10.13
CA THR A 757 35.51 5.60 -11.11
C THR A 757 35.95 4.69 -12.25
N GLY A 758 36.40 5.24 -13.36
CA GLY A 758 36.90 4.46 -14.52
C GLY A 758 37.98 3.44 -14.16
N SER A 759 38.90 3.80 -13.26
CA SER A 759 39.97 2.90 -12.79
C SER A 759 39.44 1.76 -11.94
N GLU A 760 38.43 2.01 -11.08
CA GLU A 760 37.74 0.98 -10.30
C GLU A 760 36.96 0.05 -11.20
N VAL A 761 36.25 0.57 -12.22
CA VAL A 761 35.55 -0.21 -13.25
C VAL A 761 36.48 -1.22 -13.89
N THR A 762 37.66 -0.78 -14.40
CA THR A 762 38.63 -1.67 -15.04
C THR A 762 39.13 -2.77 -14.09
N ARG A 763 39.42 -2.44 -12.83
CA ARG A 763 39.86 -3.41 -11.83
C ARG A 763 38.81 -4.45 -11.53
N ILE A 764 37.56 -4.02 -11.34
CA ILE A 764 36.44 -4.91 -11.01
C ILE A 764 36.09 -5.82 -12.18
N LEU A 765 36.11 -5.31 -13.42
CA LEU A 765 35.89 -6.10 -14.62
C LEU A 765 36.92 -7.20 -14.79
N ASN A 766 38.22 -6.90 -14.56
CA ASN A 766 39.27 -7.92 -14.58
C ASN A 766 39.03 -9.02 -13.54
N ALA A 767 38.58 -8.66 -12.34
CA ALA A 767 38.22 -9.65 -11.32
C ALA A 767 36.96 -10.50 -11.75
N ALA A 768 35.95 -9.87 -12.32
CA ALA A 768 34.76 -10.57 -12.83
C ALA A 768 35.10 -11.54 -13.99
N LEU A 769 35.97 -11.15 -14.90
CA LEU A 769 36.46 -12.05 -15.97
C LEU A 769 37.25 -13.23 -15.41
N ALA A 770 38.16 -13.01 -14.46
CA ALA A 770 38.90 -14.08 -13.81
C ALA A 770 37.98 -15.08 -13.11
N VAL A 771 36.94 -14.59 -12.43
CA VAL A 771 35.91 -15.42 -11.82
C VAL A 771 35.12 -16.19 -12.87
N ASN A 772 34.71 -15.58 -13.98
CA ASN A 772 33.93 -16.24 -15.03
C ASN A 772 34.75 -17.34 -15.73
N THR A 773 36.04 -17.11 -16.01
CA THR A 773 36.93 -18.01 -16.78
C THR A 773 37.67 -19.06 -15.94
N ARG A 774 37.42 -19.20 -14.64
CA ARG A 774 38.18 -20.05 -13.69
C ARG A 774 39.68 -19.73 -13.54
N ASN A 775 40.15 -18.57 -13.96
CA ASN A 775 41.53 -18.17 -13.74
C ASN A 775 41.69 -17.59 -12.33
N ALA A 776 42.01 -18.49 -11.42
CA ALA A 776 42.37 -18.30 -9.99
C ALA A 776 42.02 -16.99 -9.30
N ALA A 777 41.27 -17.15 -8.24
CA ALA A 777 41.25 -16.40 -6.98
C ALA A 777 41.92 -15.02 -7.01
N SER A 778 41.08 -13.99 -7.00
CA SER A 778 41.39 -12.98 -6.03
C SER A 778 40.11 -12.28 -5.68
N GLY A 779 39.73 -12.58 -4.54
CA GLY A 779 38.83 -11.74 -3.81
C GLY A 779 39.30 -10.28 -3.87
N MET A 780 38.39 -9.38 -3.85
CA MET A 780 38.58 -7.96 -3.58
C MET A 780 39.12 -7.84 -2.14
N SER A 781 40.40 -8.24 -1.94
CA SER A 781 40.97 -8.24 -0.60
C SER A 781 41.10 -6.80 -0.10
N GLY A 782 40.53 -6.55 1.07
CA GLY A 782 40.59 -5.29 1.81
C GLY A 782 39.40 -4.34 1.62
N GLU A 783 38.42 -4.65 0.80
CA GLU A 783 37.18 -3.86 0.66
C GLU A 783 36.01 -4.45 1.44
N GLU A 784 35.18 -3.58 2.04
CA GLU A 784 33.93 -4.01 2.69
C GLU A 784 32.88 -4.33 1.59
N PHE A 785 32.37 -5.54 1.55
CA PHE A 785 31.30 -5.96 0.65
C PHE A 785 30.21 -6.75 1.40
N THR A 786 29.07 -6.94 0.77
CA THR A 786 27.96 -7.78 1.25
C THR A 786 27.64 -8.89 0.26
N ARG A 787 27.14 -10.02 0.76
CA ARG A 787 26.53 -11.07 -0.06
C ARG A 787 25.02 -10.87 -0.27
N GLY A 788 24.49 -9.73 0.16
CA GLY A 788 23.04 -9.48 0.10
C GLY A 788 22.25 -10.56 0.84
N HIS A 789 21.22 -11.08 0.16
CA HIS A 789 20.38 -12.19 0.68
C HIS A 789 20.79 -13.57 0.14
N PHE A 790 21.79 -13.65 -0.72
CA PHE A 790 22.17 -14.89 -1.41
C PHE A 790 22.33 -16.10 -0.48
N ARG A 791 22.89 -15.91 0.74
CA ARG A 791 23.05 -16.99 1.72
C ARG A 791 21.92 -17.08 2.74
N ARG A 792 21.29 -15.96 3.11
CA ARG A 792 20.39 -15.92 4.28
C ARG A 792 18.92 -15.84 3.91
N GLY A 793 18.60 -15.26 2.74
CA GLY A 793 17.24 -14.95 2.36
C GLY A 793 16.61 -13.85 3.22
N ILE A 794 15.28 -13.73 3.11
CA ILE A 794 14.45 -12.79 3.87
C ILE A 794 13.30 -13.54 4.57
N THR A 795 12.83 -12.93 5.65
CA THR A 795 11.58 -13.32 6.33
C THR A 795 10.39 -12.52 5.83
#